data_a925c2dc25ae47de147dddbfc867705e
#
_entry.id   a925c2dc25ae47de147dddbfc867705e
#
_cell.length_a   1.000
_cell.length_b   1.000
_cell.length_c   1.000
_cell.angle_alpha   90.00
_cell.angle_beta   90.00
_cell.angle_gamma   90.00
#
_symmetry.space_group_name_H-M   'P 1'
#
loop_
_entity.id
_entity.type
_entity.pdbx_description
1 polymer ?
#
loop_
_entity_poly.entity_id
_entity_poly.type
_entity_poly.pdbx_seq_one_letter_code
_entity_poly.pdbx_strand_id
1 'polypeptide(L)'
;MLFKAIRIIITICSLVNTSCLLASDEKLSQTDNAVDLLNLSLEELLNITVTIASRTEQPVSSAPSSVTIYVRQDIQNMGFDNLEDLLNFVPGVYSNRDDVRGQRTIVRGHLTGDCSNGILVLLNGARGNNARCGGASEHLSYLKLTDVERVEVIRGPGSAMYGSNAMIGVINIITRKTGNEVKLSVGSIGYKEAGFKLTKSFGDMDASIFANYSEDKGDDYEPFYNYFGEFISTKDPRKAVDITGYFNISALTLNTTFIHRKNAEYISSAGGFGDLNDNVHGENKRFSFDLNYTMDVSESLDVDLYLNSHFYENVWSSIIIPSGLASQIIWTNGAERDSLGGNTVEGKELQLGIIGAWKLSDNHTLSFGSNYRKEKIDRNSFHGNYDNALLFSSNGAVHNPLPEGQDNIGFFGGVFGIPFTPNEIYLIDATSRHTYGGYIQSELELSNSISLTTGLRYDDYGDTGSNLSFRGSVVYIPQDGTTIKGMFGQAYRAPSIKEFYGEQAATGAIGNPNLAAETVDTVEFSVSQIFGATQVSLTWFNNNFEDGIQIVQIDDVVPGTDTFQPRNVGKLKTSGWEAEIYYQLSENFTTKVGISYFDKTDEVGAADTIAFWAFNYHTERWNFNLNGYYRGNVLAQKSDADTILNDTTINSYAHWNAKIRYQITDKIEIYGVAENLFDEEYRNYTIISDLPEGVPMRDRIIKIGTNWKF
;
A
#
# COMPACT_ATOMS: atom_id res chain seq x y z
N MET A 1 -8.76 -19.50 -12.24
CA MET A 1 -7.76 -18.52 -12.73
C MET A 1 -6.34 -19.06 -12.71
N LEU A 2 -5.85 -19.63 -11.63
CA LEU A 2 -4.48 -20.17 -11.50
C LEU A 2 -4.10 -21.12 -12.67
N PHE A 3 -4.95 -22.06 -13.03
CA PHE A 3 -4.70 -22.99 -14.16
C PHE A 3 -4.63 -22.29 -15.54
N LYS A 4 -5.33 -21.17 -15.74
CA LYS A 4 -5.22 -20.40 -16.99
C LYS A 4 -3.93 -19.58 -17.02
N ALA A 5 -3.52 -18.97 -15.91
CA ALA A 5 -2.26 -18.26 -15.78
C ALA A 5 -1.05 -19.19 -15.91
N ILE A 6 -1.08 -20.35 -15.24
CA ILE A 6 -0.04 -21.40 -15.37
C ILE A 6 0.02 -21.94 -16.81
N ARG A 7 -1.11 -22.12 -17.51
CA ARG A 7 -1.10 -22.52 -18.93
C ARG A 7 -0.48 -21.46 -19.84
N ILE A 8 -0.72 -20.17 -19.59
CA ILE A 8 -0.10 -19.09 -20.37
C ILE A 8 1.42 -19.06 -20.11
N ILE A 9 1.85 -19.18 -18.87
CA ILE A 9 3.27 -19.24 -18.51
C ILE A 9 3.93 -20.49 -19.12
N ILE A 10 3.31 -21.66 -19.05
CA ILE A 10 3.84 -22.89 -19.65
C ILE A 10 3.86 -22.78 -21.19
N THR A 11 2.89 -22.12 -21.81
CA THR A 11 2.86 -21.90 -23.26
C THR A 11 3.96 -20.94 -23.70
N ILE A 12 4.22 -19.88 -22.94
CA ILE A 12 5.34 -18.95 -23.17
C ILE A 12 6.67 -19.69 -22.97
N CYS A 13 6.84 -20.47 -21.90
CA CYS A 13 8.03 -21.29 -21.65
C CYS A 13 8.24 -22.38 -22.72
N SER A 14 7.18 -22.96 -23.29
CA SER A 14 7.29 -23.96 -24.36
C SER A 14 7.62 -23.33 -25.72
N LEU A 15 7.16 -22.12 -26.01
CA LEU A 15 7.56 -21.33 -27.18
C LEU A 15 9.04 -20.92 -27.11
N VAL A 16 9.54 -20.60 -25.93
CA VAL A 16 10.95 -20.29 -25.67
C VAL A 16 11.86 -21.54 -25.86
N ASN A 17 11.40 -22.72 -25.43
CA ASN A 17 12.16 -23.96 -25.59
C ASN A 17 12.32 -24.43 -27.04
N THR A 18 11.40 -24.07 -27.94
CA THR A 18 11.49 -24.45 -29.35
C THR A 18 12.50 -23.61 -30.15
N SER A 19 12.86 -22.42 -29.64
CA SER A 19 13.84 -21.53 -30.27
C SER A 19 15.27 -21.73 -29.76
N CYS A 20 15.47 -22.55 -28.72
CA CYS A 20 16.71 -22.62 -27.93
C CYS A 20 17.73 -23.69 -28.41
N LEU A 21 17.50 -24.35 -29.57
CA LEU A 21 18.37 -25.42 -30.04
C LEU A 21 19.46 -24.99 -31.03
N LEU A 22 19.62 -23.70 -31.30
CA LEU A 22 20.56 -23.19 -32.29
C LEU A 22 21.35 -21.93 -31.90
N ALA A 23 21.79 -21.75 -30.66
CA ALA A 23 22.74 -20.68 -30.32
C ALA A 23 23.86 -21.19 -29.44
N SER A 24 25.05 -21.20 -29.98
CA SER A 24 26.30 -21.52 -29.32
C SER A 24 26.84 -20.34 -28.49
N ASP A 25 27.54 -20.69 -27.41
CA ASP A 25 28.26 -19.84 -26.46
C ASP A 25 29.08 -18.71 -27.11
N GLU A 26 28.81 -17.45 -26.77
CA GLU A 26 29.81 -16.38 -26.74
C GLU A 26 29.45 -15.26 -25.74
N LYS A 27 30.38 -15.11 -24.76
CA LYS A 27 30.71 -13.93 -23.94
C LYS A 27 29.61 -13.24 -23.10
N LEU A 28 29.48 -13.73 -21.89
CA LEU A 28 29.12 -12.92 -20.71
C LEU A 28 30.34 -12.03 -20.33
N SER A 29 30.19 -10.74 -20.56
CA SER A 29 30.98 -9.71 -19.86
C SER A 29 30.14 -8.41 -19.80
N GLN A 30 29.13 -8.40 -18.97
CA GLN A 30 28.68 -7.17 -18.31
C GLN A 30 28.69 -7.48 -16.83
N THR A 31 29.63 -6.86 -16.16
CA THR A 31 29.74 -6.82 -14.71
C THR A 31 28.41 -6.33 -14.13
N ASP A 32 27.72 -7.21 -13.41
CA ASP A 32 26.70 -6.83 -12.43
C ASP A 32 27.38 -5.93 -11.38
N ASN A 33 27.50 -4.65 -11.68
CA ASN A 33 27.69 -3.64 -10.68
C ASN A 33 26.31 -3.42 -10.03
N ALA A 34 25.88 -4.37 -9.20
CA ALA A 34 25.03 -4.01 -8.08
C ALA A 34 25.84 -2.95 -7.32
N VAL A 35 25.48 -1.70 -7.52
CA VAL A 35 26.13 -0.56 -6.86
C VAL A 35 26.01 -0.84 -5.37
N ASP A 36 27.17 -1.12 -4.75
CA ASP A 36 27.23 -1.37 -3.31
C ASP A 36 27.08 -0.02 -2.61
N LEU A 37 25.83 0.35 -2.35
CA LEU A 37 25.45 1.66 -1.83
C LEU A 37 25.98 1.90 -0.41
N LEU A 38 26.42 0.86 0.30
CA LEU A 38 27.13 1.02 1.57
C LEU A 38 28.52 1.64 1.40
N ASN A 39 29.09 1.54 0.21
CA ASN A 39 30.37 2.14 -0.15
C ASN A 39 30.21 3.45 -0.92
N LEU A 40 28.98 3.90 -1.20
CA LEU A 40 28.75 5.20 -1.82
C LEU A 40 29.06 6.32 -0.83
N SER A 41 29.76 7.32 -1.32
CA SER A 41 29.90 8.60 -0.64
C SER A 41 28.50 9.27 -0.49
N LEU A 42 28.37 10.18 0.43
CA LEU A 42 27.15 10.96 0.61
C LEU A 42 26.73 11.70 -0.68
N GLU A 43 27.71 12.10 -1.49
CA GLU A 43 27.48 12.76 -2.80
C GLU A 43 26.88 11.77 -3.81
N GLU A 44 27.33 10.53 -3.84
CA GLU A 44 26.81 9.48 -4.72
C GLU A 44 25.38 9.10 -4.30
N LEU A 45 25.05 9.09 -2.99
CA LEU A 45 23.69 8.86 -2.49
C LEU A 45 22.70 9.95 -2.96
N LEU A 46 23.14 11.21 -3.03
CA LEU A 46 22.32 12.33 -3.54
C LEU A 46 22.12 12.29 -5.06
N ASN A 47 23.00 11.60 -5.76
CA ASN A 47 22.93 11.42 -7.21
C ASN A 47 22.16 10.15 -7.62
N ILE A 48 21.60 9.40 -6.65
CA ILE A 48 20.67 8.32 -6.97
C ILE A 48 19.50 8.91 -7.77
N THR A 49 19.25 8.33 -8.93
CA THR A 49 18.18 8.80 -9.81
C THR A 49 16.83 8.25 -9.38
N VAL A 50 15.82 9.10 -9.44
CA VAL A 50 14.40 8.75 -9.23
C VAL A 50 13.60 9.05 -10.47
N THR A 51 12.60 8.23 -10.71
CA THR A 51 11.65 8.43 -11.81
C THR A 51 10.29 8.92 -11.33
N ILE A 52 9.99 8.73 -10.04
CA ILE A 52 8.68 9.02 -9.48
C ILE A 52 8.34 10.51 -9.48
N ALA A 53 9.32 11.41 -9.40
CA ALA A 53 9.08 12.86 -9.26
C ALA A 53 8.77 13.57 -10.57
N SER A 54 9.22 13.02 -11.72
CA SER A 54 9.10 13.68 -13.04
C SER A 54 8.77 12.72 -14.18
N ARG A 55 8.72 11.40 -13.93
CA ARG A 55 8.69 10.32 -14.92
C ARG A 55 9.92 10.28 -15.84
N THR A 56 10.91 11.12 -15.58
CA THR A 56 12.26 11.11 -16.13
C THR A 56 13.25 10.79 -15.03
N GLU A 57 14.40 10.23 -15.35
CA GLU A 57 15.44 9.98 -14.34
C GLU A 57 16.08 11.29 -13.90
N GLN A 58 15.99 11.59 -12.60
CA GLN A 58 16.56 12.80 -11.99
C GLN A 58 17.22 12.45 -10.66
N PRO A 59 18.34 13.12 -10.30
CA PRO A 59 18.89 13.00 -8.96
C PRO A 59 17.88 13.42 -7.89
N VAL A 60 17.89 12.74 -6.75
CA VAL A 60 17.01 13.08 -5.59
C VAL A 60 17.19 14.54 -5.18
N SER A 61 18.45 15.04 -5.22
CA SER A 61 18.78 16.42 -4.86
C SER A 61 18.04 17.44 -5.70
N SER A 62 17.90 17.22 -7.02
CA SER A 62 17.23 18.11 -7.95
C SER A 62 15.75 17.81 -8.17
N ALA A 63 15.24 16.68 -7.67
CA ALA A 63 13.85 16.29 -7.82
C ALA A 63 12.88 17.37 -7.31
N PRO A 64 11.85 17.74 -8.09
CA PRO A 64 10.90 18.81 -7.76
C PRO A 64 9.83 18.36 -6.76
N SER A 65 10.20 17.54 -5.78
CA SER A 65 9.33 16.96 -4.75
C SER A 65 10.15 16.58 -3.52
N SER A 66 9.48 16.37 -2.39
CA SER A 66 10.06 15.73 -1.20
C SER A 66 10.08 14.23 -1.37
N VAL A 67 11.23 13.66 -1.75
CA VAL A 67 11.38 12.22 -2.07
C VAL A 67 12.24 11.53 -1.02
N THR A 68 11.84 10.33 -0.63
CA THR A 68 12.65 9.38 0.16
C THR A 68 12.81 8.09 -0.65
N ILE A 69 14.02 7.55 -0.65
CA ILE A 69 14.34 6.27 -1.31
C ILE A 69 14.90 5.30 -0.29
N TYR A 70 14.44 4.06 -0.38
CA TYR A 70 15.08 2.90 0.23
C TYR A 70 15.49 1.94 -0.87
N VAL A 71 16.77 1.72 -0.99
CA VAL A 71 17.32 0.77 -1.95
C VAL A 71 17.41 -0.63 -1.33
N ARG A 72 17.62 -1.64 -2.17
CA ARG A 72 17.70 -3.03 -1.75
C ARG A 72 18.64 -3.25 -0.56
N GLN A 73 19.78 -2.59 -0.53
CA GLN A 73 20.75 -2.73 0.55
C GLN A 73 20.20 -2.23 1.89
N ASP A 74 19.49 -1.09 1.89
CA ASP A 74 18.83 -0.57 3.09
C ASP A 74 17.78 -1.56 3.58
N ILE A 75 16.91 -2.05 2.66
CA ILE A 75 15.86 -3.04 2.94
C ILE A 75 16.46 -4.29 3.58
N GLN A 76 17.57 -4.78 3.00
CA GLN A 76 18.26 -5.96 3.51
C GLN A 76 18.94 -5.71 4.85
N ASN A 77 19.59 -4.57 5.06
CA ASN A 77 20.28 -4.25 6.30
C ASN A 77 19.31 -4.03 7.45
N MET A 78 18.23 -3.27 7.22
CA MET A 78 17.25 -2.93 8.24
C MET A 78 16.32 -4.09 8.58
N GLY A 79 16.20 -5.08 7.70
CA GLY A 79 15.43 -6.29 7.98
C GLY A 79 13.93 -6.15 7.73
N PHE A 80 13.53 -5.18 6.92
CA PHE A 80 12.12 -5.02 6.55
C PHE A 80 11.62 -6.22 5.76
N ASP A 81 10.56 -6.84 6.25
CA ASP A 81 9.91 -7.97 5.60
C ASP A 81 8.84 -7.53 4.60
N ASN A 82 8.16 -6.44 4.91
CA ASN A 82 7.05 -5.93 4.11
C ASN A 82 7.10 -4.40 3.96
N LEU A 83 6.27 -3.87 3.07
CA LEU A 83 6.23 -2.45 2.74
C LEU A 83 5.88 -1.58 3.95
N GLU A 84 4.96 -2.01 4.77
CA GLU A 84 4.46 -1.25 5.91
C GLU A 84 5.54 -1.00 6.96
N ASP A 85 6.40 -2.00 7.19
CA ASP A 85 7.54 -1.86 8.09
C ASP A 85 8.48 -0.75 7.62
N LEU A 86 8.76 -0.71 6.31
CA LEU A 86 9.60 0.31 5.67
C LEU A 86 8.98 1.71 5.78
N LEU A 87 7.66 1.83 5.61
CA LEU A 87 6.99 3.14 5.58
C LEU A 87 7.10 3.88 6.91
N ASN A 88 7.27 3.20 8.05
CA ASN A 88 7.52 3.81 9.36
C ASN A 88 8.90 4.51 9.46
N PHE A 89 9.77 4.35 8.46
CA PHE A 89 11.07 5.00 8.36
C PHE A 89 11.12 6.11 7.32
N VAL A 90 9.96 6.53 6.81
CA VAL A 90 9.83 7.68 5.91
C VAL A 90 9.39 8.90 6.72
N PRO A 91 10.10 10.04 6.67
CA PRO A 91 9.66 11.25 7.38
C PRO A 91 8.20 11.59 7.06
N GLY A 92 7.42 11.95 8.06
CA GLY A 92 6.01 12.33 7.86
C GLY A 92 5.06 11.18 7.56
N VAL A 93 5.54 9.95 7.53
CA VAL A 93 4.72 8.77 7.19
C VAL A 93 4.78 7.74 8.33
N TYR A 94 3.65 7.20 8.68
CA TYR A 94 3.61 5.98 9.47
C TYR A 94 2.48 5.08 8.99
N SER A 95 2.67 3.76 9.15
CA SER A 95 1.72 2.76 8.74
C SER A 95 1.26 1.96 9.95
N ASN A 96 -0.05 1.95 10.14
CA ASN A 96 -0.68 1.20 11.22
C ASN A 96 -1.39 -0.02 10.67
N ARG A 97 -1.28 -1.13 11.37
CA ARG A 97 -2.18 -2.25 11.13
C ARG A 97 -3.59 -1.86 11.60
N ASP A 98 -4.55 -1.96 10.70
CA ASP A 98 -5.96 -1.95 11.01
C ASP A 98 -6.42 -3.40 11.27
N ASP A 99 -7.36 -3.56 12.13
CA ASP A 99 -7.92 -4.83 12.57
C ASP A 99 -8.70 -5.59 11.49
N VAL A 100 -9.39 -4.85 10.61
CA VAL A 100 -10.40 -5.44 9.70
C VAL A 100 -9.94 -5.47 8.23
N ARG A 101 -9.08 -4.55 7.79
CA ARG A 101 -8.84 -4.32 6.36
C ARG A 101 -7.38 -4.23 5.94
N GLY A 102 -6.47 -4.61 6.82
CA GLY A 102 -5.04 -4.59 6.53
C GLY A 102 -4.32 -3.39 7.09
N GLN A 103 -3.53 -2.70 6.28
CA GLN A 103 -2.67 -1.61 6.73
C GLN A 103 -3.25 -0.25 6.35
N ARG A 104 -3.20 0.70 7.27
CA ARG A 104 -3.50 2.11 7.01
C ARG A 104 -2.24 2.93 7.05
N THR A 105 -2.00 3.67 6.00
CA THR A 105 -0.88 4.59 5.91
C THR A 105 -1.36 6.01 6.10
N ILE A 106 -0.73 6.71 7.03
CA ILE A 106 -1.00 8.10 7.39
C ILE A 106 0.19 8.92 6.89
N VAL A 107 -0.09 10.01 6.19
CA VAL A 107 0.93 10.92 5.68
C VAL A 107 0.67 12.32 6.22
N ARG A 108 1.69 12.91 6.88
CA ARG A 108 1.65 14.27 7.39
C ARG A 108 0.44 14.55 8.29
N GLY A 109 0.11 13.58 9.15
CA GLY A 109 -0.97 13.68 10.11
C GLY A 109 -2.36 13.54 9.49
N HIS A 110 -2.50 13.17 8.22
CA HIS A 110 -3.77 12.94 7.56
C HIS A 110 -4.04 11.45 7.33
N LEU A 111 -5.14 10.97 7.89
CA LEU A 111 -5.66 9.61 7.71
C LEU A 111 -6.59 9.58 6.50
N THR A 112 -6.16 8.96 5.42
CA THR A 112 -7.02 8.79 4.25
C THR A 112 -7.90 7.58 4.38
N GLY A 113 -9.20 7.77 4.38
CA GLY A 113 -10.28 6.78 4.26
C GLY A 113 -9.97 5.30 4.53
N ASP A 114 -10.92 4.44 4.35
CA ASP A 114 -10.87 3.01 4.68
C ASP A 114 -9.70 2.21 4.06
N CYS A 115 -9.22 2.62 2.89
CA CYS A 115 -8.25 1.85 2.10
C CYS A 115 -6.97 2.63 1.82
N SER A 116 -6.67 3.68 2.58
CA SER A 116 -5.57 4.63 2.28
C SER A 116 -5.70 5.23 0.86
N ASN A 117 -6.90 5.66 0.50
CA ASN A 117 -7.26 6.04 -0.86
C ASN A 117 -6.73 7.41 -1.34
N GLY A 118 -6.10 8.19 -0.46
CA GLY A 118 -5.36 9.43 -0.82
C GLY A 118 -3.91 9.19 -1.24
N ILE A 119 -3.43 7.94 -1.18
CA ILE A 119 -2.07 7.55 -1.55
C ILE A 119 -2.12 6.69 -2.81
N LEU A 120 -1.34 7.05 -3.81
CA LEU A 120 -1.14 6.22 -4.99
C LEU A 120 0.03 5.26 -4.74
N VAL A 121 -0.22 3.97 -4.90
CA VAL A 121 0.83 2.94 -4.89
C VAL A 121 1.06 2.42 -6.30
N LEU A 122 2.31 2.41 -6.72
CA LEU A 122 2.74 1.89 -8.01
C LEU A 122 3.61 0.64 -7.80
N LEU A 123 3.47 -0.34 -8.67
CA LEU A 123 4.35 -1.49 -8.77
C LEU A 123 4.99 -1.48 -10.16
N ASN A 124 6.29 -1.25 -10.24
CA ASN A 124 7.03 -1.03 -11.49
C ASN A 124 6.42 0.10 -12.37
N GLY A 125 5.89 1.16 -11.74
CA GLY A 125 5.23 2.26 -12.43
C GLY A 125 3.74 2.03 -12.75
N ALA A 126 3.25 0.81 -12.65
CA ALA A 126 1.84 0.48 -12.86
C ALA A 126 1.01 0.68 -11.59
N ARG A 127 -0.21 1.20 -11.73
CA ARG A 127 -1.11 1.50 -10.61
C ARG A 127 -1.48 0.26 -9.80
N GLY A 128 -1.32 0.34 -8.47
CA GLY A 128 -1.65 -0.69 -7.50
C GLY A 128 -3.01 -0.54 -6.83
N ASN A 129 -3.61 0.65 -6.86
CA ASN A 129 -4.88 0.93 -6.22
C ASN A 129 -6.04 0.16 -6.87
N ASN A 130 -7.05 -0.21 -6.09
CA ASN A 130 -8.22 -0.90 -6.61
C ASN A 130 -9.37 0.06 -6.96
N ALA A 131 -10.23 -0.36 -7.86
CA ALA A 131 -11.35 0.45 -8.33
C ALA A 131 -12.46 0.64 -7.28
N ARG A 132 -12.64 -0.33 -6.36
CA ARG A 132 -13.75 -0.32 -5.40
C ARG A 132 -13.62 0.81 -4.39
N CYS A 133 -12.50 0.89 -3.68
CA CYS A 133 -12.28 1.88 -2.63
C CYS A 133 -11.23 2.94 -2.98
N GLY A 134 -10.55 2.81 -4.11
CA GLY A 134 -9.53 3.76 -4.58
C GLY A 134 -8.17 3.62 -3.90
N GLY A 135 -8.00 2.73 -2.92
CA GLY A 135 -6.76 2.50 -2.20
C GLY A 135 -6.02 1.24 -2.62
N ALA A 136 -4.85 1.01 -2.05
CA ALA A 136 -4.02 -0.15 -2.32
C ALA A 136 -3.90 -1.11 -1.12
N SER A 137 -4.32 -0.69 0.07
CA SER A 137 -4.14 -1.45 1.31
C SER A 137 -4.78 -2.83 1.29
N GLU A 138 -5.94 -3.00 0.64
CA GLU A 138 -6.61 -4.30 0.54
C GLU A 138 -5.80 -5.36 -0.22
N HIS A 139 -4.96 -4.95 -1.20
CA HIS A 139 -4.27 -5.88 -2.10
C HIS A 139 -2.77 -5.94 -1.90
N LEU A 140 -2.18 -4.84 -1.40
CA LEU A 140 -0.75 -4.71 -1.21
C LEU A 140 -0.34 -4.75 0.26
N SER A 141 -1.30 -4.92 1.18
CA SER A 141 -0.97 -5.18 2.58
C SER A 141 -0.03 -6.37 2.71
N TYR A 142 1.00 -6.21 3.52
CA TYR A 142 2.04 -7.23 3.72
C TYR A 142 2.79 -7.60 2.42
N LEU A 143 2.91 -6.65 1.45
CA LEU A 143 3.74 -6.86 0.27
C LEU A 143 5.17 -7.15 0.70
N LYS A 144 5.67 -8.34 0.34
CA LYS A 144 7.02 -8.77 0.69
C LYS A 144 8.07 -7.99 -0.10
N LEU A 145 9.09 -7.49 0.61
CA LEU A 145 10.18 -6.73 0.01
C LEU A 145 11.34 -7.61 -0.51
N THR A 146 11.19 -8.94 -0.46
CA THR A 146 12.25 -9.90 -0.85
C THR A 146 12.70 -9.72 -2.30
N ASP A 147 11.79 -9.40 -3.24
CA ASP A 147 12.14 -9.13 -4.67
C ASP A 147 12.17 -7.63 -5.01
N VAL A 148 12.22 -6.75 -4.04
CA VAL A 148 12.24 -5.32 -4.29
C VAL A 148 13.67 -4.82 -4.45
N GLU A 149 13.90 -4.03 -5.51
CA GLU A 149 15.15 -3.33 -5.78
C GLU A 149 15.22 -2.01 -5.03
N ARG A 150 14.12 -1.24 -5.07
CA ARG A 150 13.99 0.00 -4.32
C ARG A 150 12.53 0.39 -4.13
N VAL A 151 12.29 1.18 -3.10
CA VAL A 151 11.02 1.86 -2.84
C VAL A 151 11.26 3.36 -2.89
N GLU A 152 10.52 4.06 -3.74
CA GLU A 152 10.54 5.50 -3.88
C GLU A 152 9.25 6.06 -3.28
N VAL A 153 9.33 7.07 -2.40
CA VAL A 153 8.18 7.68 -1.75
C VAL A 153 8.19 9.18 -1.96
N ILE A 154 7.18 9.71 -2.65
CA ILE A 154 6.88 11.13 -2.65
C ILE A 154 5.93 11.43 -1.50
N ARG A 155 6.26 12.45 -0.73
CA ARG A 155 5.38 13.06 0.28
C ARG A 155 4.80 14.34 -0.29
N GLY A 156 3.46 14.44 -0.28
CA GLY A 156 2.73 15.56 -0.86
C GLY A 156 2.11 15.27 -2.23
N PRO A 157 1.57 16.29 -2.91
CA PRO A 157 0.72 16.14 -4.07
C PRO A 157 1.44 15.58 -5.31
N GLY A 158 0.92 14.51 -5.86
CA GLY A 158 1.41 13.88 -7.09
C GLY A 158 0.42 13.93 -8.27
N SER A 159 -0.79 14.49 -8.07
CA SER A 159 -1.86 14.38 -9.07
C SER A 159 -1.55 15.05 -10.39
N ALA A 160 -0.75 16.12 -10.41
CA ALA A 160 -0.32 16.77 -11.66
C ALA A 160 0.46 15.84 -12.61
N MET A 161 0.91 14.67 -12.15
CA MET A 161 1.57 13.65 -12.97
C MET A 161 0.77 12.35 -13.08
N TYR A 162 0.14 11.95 -11.97
CA TYR A 162 -0.43 10.62 -11.80
C TYR A 162 -1.95 10.59 -11.76
N GLY A 163 -2.60 11.76 -11.62
CA GLY A 163 -4.05 11.88 -11.50
C GLY A 163 -4.56 11.54 -10.09
N SER A 164 -5.78 11.06 -10.01
CA SER A 164 -6.46 10.76 -8.75
C SER A 164 -5.71 9.77 -7.86
N ASN A 165 -5.93 9.90 -6.54
CA ASN A 165 -5.34 9.14 -5.45
C ASN A 165 -3.87 9.46 -5.14
N ALA A 166 -3.18 10.25 -5.98
CA ALA A 166 -1.88 10.83 -5.65
C ALA A 166 -2.08 12.15 -4.87
N MET A 167 -2.96 12.14 -3.86
CA MET A 167 -3.40 13.35 -3.16
C MET A 167 -2.37 13.80 -2.12
N ILE A 168 -1.90 12.89 -1.29
CA ILE A 168 -0.95 13.19 -0.21
C ILE A 168 0.37 12.44 -0.34
N GLY A 169 0.47 11.51 -1.28
CA GLY A 169 1.71 10.77 -1.53
C GLY A 169 1.63 9.82 -2.71
N VAL A 170 2.81 9.45 -3.19
CA VAL A 170 2.98 8.38 -4.18
C VAL A 170 4.08 7.45 -3.70
N ILE A 171 3.83 6.16 -3.72
CA ILE A 171 4.78 5.10 -3.38
C ILE A 171 5.02 4.27 -4.64
N ASN A 172 6.25 4.18 -5.11
CA ASN A 172 6.62 3.34 -6.25
C ASN A 172 7.56 2.22 -5.80
N ILE A 173 7.13 1.00 -6.00
CA ILE A 173 7.85 -0.21 -5.64
C ILE A 173 8.44 -0.79 -6.92
N ILE A 174 9.74 -0.88 -6.99
CA ILE A 174 10.47 -1.36 -8.17
C ILE A 174 11.07 -2.71 -7.84
N THR A 175 10.68 -3.74 -8.60
CA THR A 175 11.17 -5.10 -8.42
C THR A 175 12.50 -5.31 -9.12
N ARG A 176 13.27 -6.30 -8.65
CA ARG A 176 14.55 -6.67 -9.26
C ARG A 176 14.37 -7.28 -10.64
N LYS A 177 15.20 -6.86 -11.57
CA LYS A 177 15.27 -7.43 -12.91
C LYS A 177 16.24 -8.62 -12.98
N THR A 178 17.25 -8.65 -12.12
CA THR A 178 18.31 -9.66 -12.11
C THR A 178 18.46 -10.34 -10.76
N GLY A 179 19.24 -11.42 -10.72
CA GLY A 179 19.60 -12.17 -9.51
C GLY A 179 19.33 -13.67 -9.64
N ASN A 180 20.24 -14.47 -9.10
CA ASN A 180 20.09 -15.92 -8.98
C ASN A 180 20.31 -16.28 -7.52
N GLU A 181 19.21 -16.54 -6.78
CA GLU A 181 19.30 -16.80 -5.36
C GLU A 181 18.16 -17.65 -4.83
N VAL A 182 18.40 -18.32 -3.72
CA VAL A 182 17.42 -18.99 -2.87
C VAL A 182 17.49 -18.37 -1.47
N LYS A 183 16.32 -18.03 -0.91
CA LYS A 183 16.14 -17.56 0.46
C LYS A 183 15.35 -18.60 1.25
N LEU A 184 15.83 -18.94 2.44
CA LEU A 184 15.11 -19.77 3.39
C LEU A 184 15.13 -19.11 4.76
N SER A 185 14.00 -19.10 5.48
CA SER A 185 13.92 -18.55 6.82
C SER A 185 12.90 -19.32 7.68
N VAL A 186 13.19 -19.38 8.98
CA VAL A 186 12.30 -19.92 10.01
C VAL A 186 12.32 -18.98 11.21
N GLY A 187 11.26 -19.00 12.03
CA GLY A 187 11.20 -18.12 13.19
C GLY A 187 10.22 -18.55 14.26
N SER A 188 10.10 -17.71 15.27
CA SER A 188 9.06 -17.81 16.30
C SER A 188 7.67 -17.77 15.67
N ILE A 189 6.62 -18.01 16.44
CA ILE A 189 5.22 -18.09 15.98
C ILE A 189 5.00 -19.04 14.78
N GLY A 190 5.91 -20.00 14.57
CA GLY A 190 5.87 -20.95 13.47
C GLY A 190 6.17 -20.34 12.10
N TYR A 191 6.84 -19.18 12.04
CA TYR A 191 7.22 -18.52 10.79
C TYR A 191 8.11 -19.40 9.92
N LYS A 192 7.79 -19.45 8.64
CA LYS A 192 8.57 -20.12 7.58
C LYS A 192 8.49 -19.29 6.31
N GLU A 193 9.61 -19.18 5.61
CA GLU A 193 9.68 -18.53 4.30
C GLU A 193 10.63 -19.30 3.37
N ALA A 194 10.22 -19.43 2.11
CA ALA A 194 11.05 -19.96 1.04
C ALA A 194 10.83 -19.15 -0.23
N GLY A 195 11.91 -18.62 -0.78
CA GLY A 195 11.89 -17.83 -2.00
C GLY A 195 13.03 -18.21 -2.94
N PHE A 196 12.82 -18.00 -4.23
CA PHE A 196 13.88 -18.11 -5.24
C PHE A 196 13.74 -17.03 -6.29
N LYS A 197 14.86 -16.59 -6.83
CA LYS A 197 14.99 -15.72 -8.01
C LYS A 197 15.90 -16.41 -9.02
N LEU A 198 15.47 -16.42 -10.27
CA LEU A 198 16.24 -16.95 -11.39
C LEU A 198 16.18 -15.94 -12.53
N THR A 199 17.36 -15.61 -13.07
CA THR A 199 17.52 -14.72 -14.22
C THR A 199 18.32 -15.41 -15.29
N LYS A 200 17.92 -15.23 -16.53
CA LYS A 200 18.65 -15.72 -17.68
C LYS A 200 18.57 -14.76 -18.86
N SER A 201 19.71 -14.50 -19.50
CA SER A 201 19.80 -13.75 -20.74
C SER A 201 19.99 -14.68 -21.93
N PHE A 202 19.35 -14.39 -23.05
CA PHE A 202 19.38 -15.15 -24.28
C PHE A 202 19.55 -14.17 -25.46
N GLY A 203 20.79 -13.84 -25.81
CA GLY A 203 21.06 -12.78 -26.80
C GLY A 203 20.54 -11.44 -26.32
N ASP A 204 19.63 -10.82 -27.09
CA ASP A 204 19.02 -9.52 -26.76
C ASP A 204 17.80 -9.65 -25.82
N MET A 205 17.56 -10.83 -25.28
CA MET A 205 16.41 -11.12 -24.44
C MET A 205 16.82 -11.41 -23.02
N ASP A 206 16.24 -10.70 -22.06
CA ASP A 206 16.40 -10.94 -20.63
C ASP A 206 15.10 -11.43 -20.03
N ALA A 207 15.18 -12.46 -19.20
CA ALA A 207 14.03 -12.99 -18.48
C ALA A 207 14.38 -13.27 -17.03
N SER A 208 13.48 -12.94 -16.11
CA SER A 208 13.60 -13.37 -14.73
C SER A 208 12.27 -13.80 -14.15
N ILE A 209 12.35 -14.73 -13.20
CA ILE A 209 11.22 -15.17 -12.39
C ILE A 209 11.61 -15.15 -10.92
N PHE A 210 10.71 -14.67 -10.10
CA PHE A 210 10.79 -14.76 -8.65
C PHE A 210 9.54 -15.45 -8.13
N ALA A 211 9.69 -16.31 -7.12
CA ALA A 211 8.58 -16.85 -6.37
C ALA A 211 8.95 -16.92 -4.89
N ASN A 212 8.01 -16.55 -4.03
CA ASN A 212 8.16 -16.58 -2.58
C ASN A 212 6.89 -17.13 -1.94
N TYR A 213 7.07 -17.95 -0.93
CA TYR A 213 6.04 -18.42 -0.03
C TYR A 213 6.43 -18.13 1.41
N SER A 214 5.52 -17.57 2.18
CA SER A 214 5.69 -17.43 3.63
C SER A 214 4.41 -17.73 4.37
N GLU A 215 4.55 -18.29 5.58
CA GLU A 215 3.45 -18.51 6.51
C GLU A 215 3.89 -18.32 7.94
N ASP A 216 2.97 -17.97 8.82
CA ASP A 216 3.10 -18.01 10.28
C ASP A 216 1.77 -18.47 10.90
N LYS A 217 1.83 -18.85 12.18
CA LYS A 217 0.65 -19.27 12.96
C LYS A 217 -0.02 -18.13 13.72
N GLY A 218 0.48 -16.91 13.54
CA GLY A 218 0.06 -15.75 14.31
C GLY A 218 0.59 -15.72 15.73
N ASP A 219 0.53 -14.55 16.32
CA ASP A 219 0.84 -14.35 17.73
C ASP A 219 -0.38 -14.63 18.60
N ASP A 220 -0.17 -14.87 19.88
CA ASP A 220 -1.22 -15.09 20.89
C ASP A 220 -1.50 -13.75 21.58
N TYR A 221 -2.67 -13.18 21.32
CA TYR A 221 -3.05 -11.93 21.97
C TYR A 221 -3.72 -12.17 23.30
N GLU A 222 -3.39 -11.34 24.31
CA GLU A 222 -4.03 -11.36 25.61
C GLU A 222 -5.55 -11.32 25.46
N PRO A 223 -6.26 -12.08 26.31
CA PRO A 223 -7.70 -12.12 26.26
C PRO A 223 -8.31 -10.72 26.45
N PHE A 224 -9.30 -10.42 25.65
CA PHE A 224 -10.09 -9.17 25.74
C PHE A 224 -11.59 -9.48 25.64
N TYR A 225 -12.41 -8.52 26.03
CA TYR A 225 -13.85 -8.67 25.90
C TYR A 225 -14.30 -8.35 24.48
N ASN A 226 -15.07 -9.27 23.88
CA ASN A 226 -15.74 -9.00 22.62
C ASN A 226 -16.98 -8.08 22.82
N TYR A 227 -17.60 -7.72 21.72
CA TYR A 227 -18.83 -6.89 21.71
C TYR A 227 -19.94 -7.44 22.64
N PHE A 228 -20.00 -8.74 22.87
CA PHE A 228 -20.97 -9.40 23.74
C PHE A 228 -20.53 -9.52 25.21
N GLY A 229 -19.37 -8.96 25.56
CA GLY A 229 -18.82 -9.03 26.90
C GLY A 229 -18.21 -10.40 27.27
N GLU A 230 -17.96 -11.25 26.30
CA GLU A 230 -17.26 -12.53 26.49
C GLU A 230 -15.74 -12.34 26.46
N PHE A 231 -15.05 -13.10 27.29
CA PHE A 231 -13.60 -13.08 27.36
C PHE A 231 -13.01 -14.02 26.32
N ILE A 232 -12.30 -13.48 25.32
CA ILE A 232 -11.77 -14.22 24.20
C ILE A 232 -10.25 -14.04 24.06
N SER A 233 -9.56 -15.05 23.53
CA SER A 233 -8.20 -14.95 23.02
C SER A 233 -8.17 -15.22 21.53
N THR A 234 -7.23 -14.64 20.81
CA THR A 234 -7.16 -14.69 19.36
C THR A 234 -5.73 -14.71 18.85
N LYS A 235 -5.58 -15.07 17.58
CA LYS A 235 -4.31 -15.08 16.82
C LYS A 235 -4.48 -14.35 15.50
N ASP A 236 -3.36 -14.03 14.86
CA ASP A 236 -3.33 -13.40 13.54
C ASP A 236 -2.48 -14.14 12.50
N PRO A 237 -2.75 -15.44 12.25
CA PRO A 237 -1.98 -16.22 11.29
C PRO A 237 -2.04 -15.62 9.88
N ARG A 238 -0.93 -15.77 9.14
CA ARG A 238 -0.77 -15.19 7.79
C ARG A 238 -0.15 -16.19 6.84
N LYS A 239 -0.59 -16.12 5.57
CA LYS A 239 0.04 -16.82 4.45
C LYS A 239 0.20 -15.86 3.29
N ALA A 240 1.34 -15.92 2.62
CA ALA A 240 1.64 -15.07 1.46
C ALA A 240 2.31 -15.88 0.35
N VAL A 241 1.89 -15.62 -0.88
CA VAL A 241 2.55 -16.08 -2.11
C VAL A 241 2.78 -14.86 -2.98
N ASP A 242 4.02 -14.66 -3.42
CA ASP A 242 4.40 -13.64 -4.39
C ASP A 242 5.10 -14.32 -5.57
N ILE A 243 4.67 -14.01 -6.78
CA ILE A 243 5.34 -14.44 -8.00
C ILE A 243 5.48 -13.22 -8.89
N THR A 244 6.71 -12.90 -9.30
CA THR A 244 6.97 -11.85 -10.28
C THR A 244 7.70 -12.43 -11.48
N GLY A 245 7.35 -11.95 -12.67
CA GLY A 245 8.01 -12.24 -13.92
C GLY A 245 8.44 -10.96 -14.58
N TYR A 246 9.66 -10.93 -15.08
CA TYR A 246 10.20 -9.87 -15.90
C TYR A 246 10.69 -10.45 -17.22
N PHE A 247 10.38 -9.80 -18.30
CA PHE A 247 10.82 -10.15 -19.63
C PHE A 247 11.13 -8.87 -20.40
N ASN A 248 12.29 -8.81 -21.02
CA ASN A 248 12.68 -7.71 -21.88
C ASN A 248 13.24 -8.25 -23.19
N ILE A 249 12.88 -7.65 -24.29
CA ILE A 249 13.48 -7.89 -25.59
C ILE A 249 13.55 -6.56 -26.34
N SER A 250 14.76 -6.06 -26.55
CA SER A 250 14.98 -4.74 -27.16
C SER A 250 14.16 -3.65 -26.45
N ALA A 251 13.26 -3.01 -27.15
CA ALA A 251 12.38 -1.93 -26.67
C ALA A 251 11.16 -2.39 -25.86
N LEU A 252 10.87 -3.69 -25.86
CA LEU A 252 9.67 -4.24 -25.22
C LEU A 252 9.98 -4.82 -23.85
N THR A 253 9.27 -4.32 -22.83
CA THR A 253 9.35 -4.83 -21.45
C THR A 253 7.99 -5.35 -21.01
N LEU A 254 7.95 -6.54 -20.42
CA LEU A 254 6.79 -7.14 -19.80
C LEU A 254 7.09 -7.43 -18.33
N ASN A 255 6.25 -6.92 -17.42
CA ASN A 255 6.22 -7.33 -16.02
C ASN A 255 4.90 -8.06 -15.75
N THR A 256 4.98 -9.13 -14.96
CA THR A 256 3.81 -9.84 -14.46
C THR A 256 3.95 -10.00 -12.96
N THR A 257 2.84 -9.89 -12.22
CA THR A 257 2.86 -10.07 -10.78
C THR A 257 1.62 -10.82 -10.34
N PHE A 258 1.82 -11.85 -9.52
CA PHE A 258 0.76 -12.54 -8.81
C PHE A 258 1.01 -12.42 -7.32
N ILE A 259 0.02 -11.90 -6.60
CA ILE A 259 0.03 -11.74 -5.15
C ILE A 259 -1.16 -12.52 -4.60
N HIS A 260 -0.92 -13.35 -3.60
CA HIS A 260 -1.96 -14.02 -2.85
C HIS A 260 -1.67 -13.87 -1.35
N ARG A 261 -2.64 -13.34 -0.63
CA ARG A 261 -2.61 -13.16 0.83
C ARG A 261 -3.79 -13.88 1.44
N LYS A 262 -3.55 -14.63 2.51
CA LYS A 262 -4.60 -15.16 3.37
C LYS A 262 -4.22 -14.88 4.82
N ASN A 263 -5.11 -14.24 5.56
CA ASN A 263 -4.90 -13.89 6.96
C ASN A 263 -6.17 -14.12 7.76
N ALA A 264 -6.05 -14.44 9.03
CA ALA A 264 -7.18 -14.36 9.94
C ALA A 264 -7.30 -12.91 10.44
N GLU A 265 -8.54 -12.47 10.56
CA GLU A 265 -8.84 -11.28 11.35
C GLU A 265 -8.78 -11.66 12.82
N TYR A 266 -7.90 -11.02 13.58
CA TYR A 266 -7.73 -11.36 14.99
C TYR A 266 -8.68 -10.58 15.90
N ILE A 267 -9.33 -9.55 15.36
CA ILE A 267 -10.39 -8.79 16.03
C ILE A 267 -11.52 -8.56 15.04
N SER A 268 -12.73 -8.87 15.46
CA SER A 268 -13.96 -8.50 14.77
C SER A 268 -14.95 -7.91 15.75
N SER A 269 -15.99 -7.29 15.23
CA SER A 269 -17.12 -6.80 16.04
C SER A 269 -17.80 -7.91 16.86
N ALA A 270 -17.64 -9.17 16.49
CA ALA A 270 -18.30 -10.30 17.13
C ALA A 270 -17.37 -11.20 17.97
N GLY A 271 -16.07 -11.02 17.88
CA GLY A 271 -15.10 -11.85 18.61
C GLY A 271 -13.81 -12.06 17.84
N GLY A 272 -12.81 -12.65 18.48
CA GLY A 272 -11.53 -12.97 17.87
C GLY A 272 -11.57 -14.29 17.10
N PHE A 273 -10.67 -14.43 16.13
CA PHE A 273 -10.51 -15.61 15.30
C PHE A 273 -9.13 -16.19 15.50
N GLY A 274 -9.04 -17.43 15.91
CA GLY A 274 -7.76 -18.05 16.20
C GLY A 274 -7.06 -18.71 15.03
N ASP A 275 -7.77 -19.09 13.96
CA ASP A 275 -7.26 -19.95 12.90
C ASP A 275 -7.70 -19.51 11.51
N LEU A 276 -6.82 -19.77 10.51
CA LEU A 276 -7.18 -19.69 9.10
C LEU A 276 -7.96 -20.94 8.69
N ASN A 277 -9.23 -20.77 8.45
CA ASN A 277 -10.08 -21.82 7.88
C ASN A 277 -10.91 -21.26 6.72
N ASP A 278 -11.76 -22.07 6.12
CA ASP A 278 -12.56 -21.63 4.96
C ASP A 278 -13.72 -20.71 5.36
N ASN A 279 -14.07 -20.67 6.63
CA ASN A 279 -15.19 -19.90 7.16
C ASN A 279 -14.77 -18.56 7.78
N VAL A 280 -13.48 -18.42 8.18
CA VAL A 280 -12.97 -17.22 8.87
C VAL A 280 -11.62 -16.86 8.27
N HIS A 281 -11.60 -15.90 7.38
CA HIS A 281 -10.37 -15.43 6.74
C HIS A 281 -10.58 -14.16 5.94
N GLY A 282 -9.51 -13.40 5.76
CA GLY A 282 -9.33 -12.45 4.67
C GLY A 282 -8.47 -13.07 3.58
N GLU A 283 -8.92 -13.09 2.35
CA GLU A 283 -8.17 -13.61 1.21
C GLU A 283 -8.14 -12.60 0.08
N ASN A 284 -6.93 -12.22 -0.34
CA ASN A 284 -6.70 -11.27 -1.41
C ASN A 284 -5.86 -11.93 -2.50
N LYS A 285 -6.33 -11.88 -3.73
CA LYS A 285 -5.60 -12.34 -4.91
C LYS A 285 -5.53 -11.21 -5.92
N ARG A 286 -4.34 -10.98 -6.44
CA ARG A 286 -4.12 -10.00 -7.51
C ARG A 286 -3.22 -10.60 -8.58
N PHE A 287 -3.57 -10.41 -9.82
CA PHE A 287 -2.73 -10.67 -10.98
C PHE A 287 -2.59 -9.39 -11.80
N SER A 288 -1.36 -8.99 -12.10
CA SER A 288 -1.04 -7.81 -12.91
C SER A 288 -0.23 -8.22 -14.13
N PHE A 289 -0.45 -7.49 -15.21
CA PHE A 289 0.24 -7.62 -16.47
C PHE A 289 0.54 -6.21 -16.98
N ASP A 290 1.82 -5.88 -17.13
CA ASP A 290 2.28 -4.55 -17.48
C ASP A 290 3.24 -4.64 -18.67
N LEU A 291 2.83 -4.12 -19.81
CA LEU A 291 3.59 -4.10 -21.03
C LEU A 291 4.02 -2.66 -21.34
N ASN A 292 5.30 -2.47 -21.59
CA ASN A 292 5.87 -1.19 -21.98
C ASN A 292 6.69 -1.34 -23.25
N TYR A 293 6.55 -0.37 -24.17
CA TYR A 293 7.31 -0.29 -25.40
C TYR A 293 7.95 1.09 -25.51
N THR A 294 9.26 1.16 -25.39
CA THR A 294 10.05 2.39 -25.47
C THR A 294 10.52 2.63 -26.91
N MET A 295 10.33 3.84 -27.41
CA MET A 295 10.73 4.27 -28.72
C MET A 295 11.62 5.51 -28.64
N ASP A 296 12.83 5.42 -29.16
CA ASP A 296 13.68 6.57 -29.43
C ASP A 296 13.24 7.19 -30.77
N VAL A 297 12.30 8.15 -30.72
CA VAL A 297 11.74 8.75 -31.93
C VAL A 297 12.77 9.66 -32.62
N SER A 298 13.62 10.32 -31.83
CA SER A 298 14.77 11.09 -32.28
C SER A 298 15.80 11.21 -31.16
N GLU A 299 16.96 11.80 -31.42
CA GLU A 299 17.97 12.09 -30.40
C GLU A 299 17.47 12.97 -29.23
N SER A 300 16.35 13.65 -29.42
CA SER A 300 15.76 14.57 -28.43
C SER A 300 14.37 14.14 -27.93
N LEU A 301 13.79 13.06 -28.45
CA LEU A 301 12.41 12.66 -28.12
C LEU A 301 12.32 11.16 -27.89
N ASP A 302 12.06 10.79 -26.65
CA ASP A 302 11.74 9.44 -26.21
C ASP A 302 10.25 9.31 -25.95
N VAL A 303 9.66 8.19 -26.34
CA VAL A 303 8.22 7.92 -26.17
C VAL A 303 8.02 6.50 -25.66
N ASP A 304 7.29 6.36 -24.56
CA ASP A 304 6.83 5.10 -24.00
C ASP A 304 5.36 4.89 -24.30
N LEU A 305 5.01 3.73 -24.85
CA LEU A 305 3.66 3.22 -24.93
C LEU A 305 3.47 2.15 -23.88
N TYR A 306 2.42 2.25 -23.07
CA TYR A 306 2.17 1.27 -22.04
C TYR A 306 0.75 0.74 -22.03
N LEU A 307 0.64 -0.53 -21.64
CA LEU A 307 -0.60 -1.21 -21.32
C LEU A 307 -0.45 -1.88 -19.95
N ASN A 308 -1.26 -1.44 -18.99
CA ASN A 308 -1.32 -2.04 -17.67
C ASN A 308 -2.69 -2.67 -17.48
N SER A 309 -2.73 -3.87 -16.94
CA SER A 309 -3.98 -4.52 -16.58
C SER A 309 -3.81 -5.30 -15.30
N HIS A 310 -4.79 -5.21 -14.42
CA HIS A 310 -4.83 -6.06 -13.25
C HIS A 310 -6.24 -6.61 -12.98
N PHE A 311 -6.26 -7.79 -12.37
CA PHE A 311 -7.44 -8.49 -11.90
C PHE A 311 -7.25 -8.74 -10.42
N TYR A 312 -8.30 -8.53 -9.63
CA TYR A 312 -8.25 -8.78 -8.22
C TYR A 312 -9.53 -9.45 -7.72
N GLU A 313 -9.34 -10.27 -6.71
CA GLU A 313 -10.38 -10.91 -5.92
C GLU A 313 -10.06 -10.66 -4.44
N ASN A 314 -11.03 -10.15 -3.71
CA ASN A 314 -10.93 -9.93 -2.29
C ASN A 314 -12.12 -10.64 -1.64
N VAL A 315 -11.84 -11.58 -0.77
CA VAL A 315 -12.83 -12.33 0.00
C VAL A 315 -12.57 -12.05 1.48
N TRP A 316 -13.60 -11.66 2.18
CA TRP A 316 -13.59 -11.54 3.63
C TRP A 316 -14.72 -12.40 4.18
N SER A 317 -14.43 -13.22 5.18
CA SER A 317 -15.38 -14.06 5.88
C SER A 317 -15.08 -14.06 7.37
N SER A 318 -16.11 -13.91 8.18
CA SER A 318 -15.99 -13.64 9.60
C SER A 318 -17.16 -14.26 10.38
N ILE A 319 -16.94 -14.49 11.67
CA ILE A 319 -18.03 -14.75 12.61
C ILE A 319 -18.73 -13.44 12.89
N ILE A 320 -20.02 -13.37 12.60
CA ILE A 320 -20.85 -12.21 12.92
C ILE A 320 -21.42 -12.36 14.33
N ILE A 321 -21.90 -13.55 14.67
CA ILE A 321 -22.41 -13.87 16.02
C ILE A 321 -21.90 -15.26 16.41
N PRO A 322 -21.21 -15.42 17.56
CA PRO A 322 -20.70 -16.71 18.01
C PRO A 322 -21.83 -17.69 18.39
N SER A 323 -21.54 -18.97 18.32
CA SER A 323 -22.54 -20.07 18.44
C SER A 323 -23.43 -19.98 19.67
N GLY A 324 -22.89 -19.70 20.84
CA GLY A 324 -23.65 -19.61 22.09
C GLY A 324 -24.73 -18.52 22.06
N LEU A 325 -24.45 -17.36 21.47
CA LEU A 325 -25.38 -16.25 21.31
C LEU A 325 -26.22 -16.42 20.04
N ALA A 326 -25.66 -16.94 18.97
CA ALA A 326 -26.37 -17.21 17.73
C ALA A 326 -27.52 -18.21 17.93
N SER A 327 -27.35 -19.21 18.80
CA SER A 327 -28.42 -20.17 19.16
C SER A 327 -29.60 -19.53 19.90
N GLN A 328 -29.40 -18.39 20.54
CA GLN A 328 -30.44 -17.67 21.25
C GLN A 328 -31.16 -16.62 20.38
N ILE A 329 -30.43 -16.02 19.43
CA ILE A 329 -30.91 -14.87 18.65
C ILE A 329 -31.30 -15.30 17.22
N ILE A 330 -30.48 -16.13 16.58
CA ILE A 330 -30.62 -16.47 15.16
C ILE A 330 -31.15 -17.90 14.98
N TRP A 331 -30.60 -18.88 15.70
CA TRP A 331 -30.90 -20.29 15.50
C TRP A 331 -32.03 -20.75 16.43
N THR A 332 -33.26 -20.47 16.10
CA THR A 332 -34.42 -20.90 16.93
C THR A 332 -34.69 -22.38 16.91
N ASN A 333 -34.00 -23.14 16.06
CA ASN A 333 -34.09 -24.61 16.00
C ASN A 333 -33.08 -25.34 16.89
N GLY A 334 -32.30 -24.62 17.70
CA GLY A 334 -31.31 -25.17 18.61
C GLY A 334 -29.97 -25.54 17.95
N ALA A 335 -29.69 -25.03 16.74
CA ALA A 335 -28.38 -25.25 16.12
C ALA A 335 -27.29 -24.52 16.91
N GLU A 336 -26.29 -25.27 17.35
CA GLU A 336 -25.11 -24.72 18.05
C GLU A 336 -23.97 -24.48 17.06
N ARG A 337 -24.07 -23.43 16.25
CA ARG A 337 -23.02 -23.03 15.29
C ARG A 337 -22.93 -21.52 15.18
N ASP A 338 -21.76 -21.04 14.75
CA ASP A 338 -21.53 -19.63 14.51
C ASP A 338 -22.38 -19.11 13.35
N SER A 339 -22.80 -17.86 13.47
CA SER A 339 -23.33 -17.09 12.35
C SER A 339 -22.15 -16.47 11.58
N LEU A 340 -22.00 -16.84 10.34
CA LEU A 340 -20.94 -16.38 9.46
C LEU A 340 -21.46 -15.33 8.48
N GLY A 341 -20.63 -14.36 8.16
CA GLY A 341 -20.91 -13.37 7.13
C GLY A 341 -19.63 -12.82 6.51
N GLY A 342 -19.73 -12.38 5.29
CA GLY A 342 -18.56 -11.88 4.60
C GLY A 342 -18.89 -11.17 3.30
N ASN A 343 -17.84 -10.71 2.62
CA ASN A 343 -17.94 -9.97 1.37
C ASN A 343 -16.98 -10.56 0.34
N THR A 344 -17.41 -10.61 -0.92
CA THR A 344 -16.58 -10.96 -2.07
C THR A 344 -16.58 -9.80 -3.05
N VAL A 345 -15.39 -9.33 -3.41
CA VAL A 345 -15.17 -8.29 -4.40
C VAL A 345 -14.30 -8.83 -5.52
N GLU A 346 -14.79 -8.74 -6.76
CA GLU A 346 -14.01 -9.05 -7.96
C GLU A 346 -13.99 -7.81 -8.84
N GLY A 347 -12.79 -7.42 -9.28
CA GLY A 347 -12.64 -6.28 -10.15
C GLY A 347 -11.45 -6.40 -11.07
N LYS A 348 -11.43 -5.48 -12.03
CA LYS A 348 -10.35 -5.38 -13.01
C LYS A 348 -10.14 -3.95 -13.48
N GLU A 349 -8.92 -3.66 -13.85
CA GLU A 349 -8.54 -2.39 -14.47
C GLU A 349 -7.74 -2.66 -15.75
N LEU A 350 -7.96 -1.82 -16.72
CA LEU A 350 -7.17 -1.70 -17.94
C LEU A 350 -6.77 -0.25 -18.11
N GLN A 351 -5.48 0.01 -18.26
CA GLN A 351 -4.95 1.33 -18.57
C GLN A 351 -4.05 1.25 -19.80
N LEU A 352 -4.29 2.18 -20.73
CA LEU A 352 -3.47 2.40 -21.91
C LEU A 352 -2.94 3.82 -21.86
N GLY A 353 -1.72 4.05 -22.31
CA GLY A 353 -1.22 5.41 -22.35
C GLY A 353 0.07 5.58 -23.11
N ILE A 354 0.42 6.84 -23.23
CA ILE A 354 1.64 7.34 -23.85
C ILE A 354 2.30 8.31 -22.89
N ILE A 355 3.62 8.23 -22.78
CA ILE A 355 4.46 9.18 -22.05
C ILE A 355 5.57 9.58 -23.01
N GLY A 356 5.87 10.87 -23.09
CA GLY A 356 6.98 11.39 -23.89
C GLY A 356 7.86 12.32 -23.07
N ALA A 357 9.15 12.29 -23.35
CA ALA A 357 10.14 13.23 -22.85
C ALA A 357 10.85 13.87 -24.05
N TRP A 358 10.72 15.17 -24.18
CA TRP A 358 11.27 15.93 -25.31
C TRP A 358 12.28 16.97 -24.80
N LYS A 359 13.55 16.76 -25.15
CA LYS A 359 14.61 17.75 -24.95
C LYS A 359 14.48 18.85 -26.00
N LEU A 360 13.88 19.97 -25.63
CA LEU A 360 13.73 21.15 -26.48
C LEU A 360 15.08 21.88 -26.66
N SER A 361 15.93 21.81 -25.63
CA SER A 361 17.32 22.30 -25.60
C SER A 361 18.09 21.60 -24.49
N ASP A 362 19.37 21.88 -24.34
CA ASP A 362 20.21 21.27 -23.30
C ASP A 362 19.72 21.60 -21.88
N ASN A 363 18.98 22.70 -21.71
CA ASN A 363 18.49 23.18 -20.42
C ASN A 363 16.95 23.14 -20.30
N HIS A 364 16.24 22.54 -21.26
CA HIS A 364 14.77 22.52 -21.26
C HIS A 364 14.22 21.18 -21.71
N THR A 365 13.60 20.46 -20.82
CA THR A 365 12.87 19.21 -21.09
C THR A 365 11.37 19.43 -20.94
N LEU A 366 10.60 18.95 -21.89
CA LEU A 366 9.13 18.91 -21.86
C LEU A 366 8.68 17.45 -21.74
N SER A 367 8.05 17.11 -20.62
CA SER A 367 7.41 15.82 -20.43
C SER A 367 5.91 15.94 -20.68
N PHE A 368 5.32 14.98 -21.35
CA PHE A 368 3.89 14.95 -21.63
C PHE A 368 3.36 13.52 -21.60
N GLY A 369 2.08 13.39 -21.41
CA GLY A 369 1.45 12.07 -21.48
C GLY A 369 -0.05 12.15 -21.56
N SER A 370 -0.64 11.05 -22.01
CA SER A 370 -2.08 10.86 -22.02
C SER A 370 -2.39 9.41 -21.70
N ASN A 371 -3.52 9.19 -21.03
CA ASN A 371 -3.97 7.84 -20.71
C ASN A 371 -5.48 7.70 -20.77
N TYR A 372 -5.89 6.50 -21.12
CA TYR A 372 -7.23 6.00 -20.94
C TYR A 372 -7.22 4.90 -19.89
N ARG A 373 -8.15 4.94 -18.95
CA ARG A 373 -8.33 3.93 -17.93
C ARG A 373 -9.78 3.47 -17.88
N LYS A 374 -9.96 2.17 -17.79
CA LYS A 374 -11.25 1.53 -17.54
C LYS A 374 -11.17 0.69 -16.28
N GLU A 375 -11.96 1.05 -15.31
CA GLU A 375 -12.17 0.34 -14.05
C GLU A 375 -13.49 -0.42 -14.13
N LYS A 376 -13.52 -1.63 -13.63
CA LYS A 376 -14.75 -2.43 -13.56
C LYS A 376 -14.80 -3.25 -12.27
N ILE A 377 -15.92 -3.18 -11.59
CA ILE A 377 -16.32 -4.12 -10.55
C ILE A 377 -17.23 -5.15 -11.21
N ASP A 378 -16.77 -6.39 -11.26
CA ASP A 378 -17.55 -7.51 -11.81
C ASP A 378 -18.49 -8.10 -10.74
N ARG A 379 -18.07 -8.05 -9.47
CA ARG A 379 -18.81 -8.54 -8.32
C ARG A 379 -18.47 -7.75 -7.06
N ASN A 380 -19.47 -7.37 -6.30
CA ASN A 380 -19.34 -6.92 -4.91
C ASN A 380 -20.60 -7.38 -4.18
N SER A 381 -20.47 -8.51 -3.49
CA SER A 381 -21.60 -9.20 -2.88
C SER A 381 -21.31 -9.55 -1.44
N PHE A 382 -22.37 -9.64 -0.64
CA PHE A 382 -22.33 -10.17 0.70
C PHE A 382 -22.77 -11.66 0.69
N HIS A 383 -22.18 -12.46 1.55
CA HIS A 383 -22.56 -13.86 1.75
C HIS A 383 -22.67 -14.18 3.26
N GLY A 384 -23.44 -15.19 3.59
CA GLY A 384 -23.59 -15.65 4.97
C GLY A 384 -24.18 -17.05 5.04
N ASN A 385 -24.20 -17.66 6.23
CA ASN A 385 -24.72 -19.00 6.47
C ASN A 385 -26.11 -19.01 7.14
N TYR A 386 -26.82 -17.89 7.12
CA TYR A 386 -28.14 -17.72 7.71
C TYR A 386 -29.06 -16.90 6.81
N ASP A 387 -30.38 -17.08 6.99
CA ASP A 387 -31.38 -16.28 6.29
C ASP A 387 -31.55 -14.92 7.00
N ASN A 388 -31.02 -13.87 6.40
CA ASN A 388 -30.96 -12.55 6.97
C ASN A 388 -32.24 -11.72 6.83
N ALA A 389 -33.19 -12.15 6.02
CA ALA A 389 -34.45 -11.42 5.81
C ALA A 389 -35.16 -11.10 7.13
N LEU A 390 -34.72 -11.69 8.22
CA LEU A 390 -35.39 -11.67 9.50
C LEU A 390 -34.61 -11.00 10.65
N LEU A 391 -33.30 -10.74 10.50
CA LEU A 391 -32.51 -10.02 11.52
C LEU A 391 -33.00 -8.58 11.77
N PHE A 392 -33.69 -8.00 10.79
CA PHE A 392 -34.16 -6.60 10.82
C PHE A 392 -35.67 -6.50 10.73
N SER A 393 -36.46 -7.61 10.85
CA SER A 393 -37.88 -7.51 10.99
C SER A 393 -38.23 -7.19 12.44
N SER A 394 -38.89 -6.09 12.68
CA SER A 394 -39.38 -5.63 13.98
C SER A 394 -40.37 -6.58 14.69
N ASN A 395 -40.63 -7.76 14.15
CA ASN A 395 -41.65 -8.70 14.58
C ASN A 395 -41.14 -10.04 15.14
N GLY A 396 -39.85 -10.16 15.50
CA GLY A 396 -39.35 -11.36 16.18
C GLY A 396 -39.56 -12.68 15.42
N ALA A 397 -39.36 -12.65 14.13
CA ALA A 397 -39.53 -13.85 13.29
C ALA A 397 -38.39 -14.86 13.46
N VAL A 398 -38.77 -16.11 13.40
CA VAL A 398 -37.95 -17.30 13.62
C VAL A 398 -37.03 -17.57 12.44
N HIS A 399 -35.71 -17.70 12.67
CA HIS A 399 -34.72 -17.97 11.67
C HIS A 399 -34.43 -19.47 11.59
N ASN A 400 -34.44 -20.01 10.38
CA ASN A 400 -33.98 -21.38 10.16
C ASN A 400 -32.57 -21.35 9.58
N PRO A 401 -31.65 -22.16 10.15
CA PRO A 401 -30.35 -22.32 9.53
C PRO A 401 -30.50 -22.97 8.14
N LEU A 402 -29.66 -22.56 7.20
CA LEU A 402 -29.56 -23.30 5.95
C LEU A 402 -28.98 -24.70 6.21
N PRO A 403 -29.32 -25.69 5.38
CA PRO A 403 -28.68 -26.99 5.43
C PRO A 403 -27.15 -26.87 5.36
N GLU A 404 -26.44 -27.75 6.08
CA GLU A 404 -25.00 -27.80 6.10
C GLU A 404 -24.45 -27.94 4.66
N GLY A 405 -23.54 -27.04 4.25
CA GLY A 405 -23.01 -26.98 2.88
C GLY A 405 -23.78 -26.08 1.91
N GLN A 406 -24.85 -25.42 2.33
CA GLN A 406 -25.50 -24.36 1.58
C GLN A 406 -25.15 -23.00 2.19
N ASP A 407 -23.89 -22.60 2.00
CA ASP A 407 -23.44 -21.26 2.36
C ASP A 407 -23.87 -20.34 1.23
N ASN A 408 -24.94 -19.57 1.44
CA ASN A 408 -25.24 -18.49 0.50
C ASN A 408 -26.58 -17.85 0.77
N ILE A 409 -26.54 -16.64 1.25
CA ILE A 409 -27.78 -15.98 1.57
C ILE A 409 -27.78 -14.53 1.21
N GLY A 410 -28.85 -14.19 0.53
CA GLY A 410 -29.26 -12.84 0.30
C GLY A 410 -29.66 -12.12 1.59
N PHE A 411 -28.95 -11.07 1.97
CA PHE A 411 -29.16 -10.35 3.22
C PHE A 411 -30.41 -9.47 3.26
N PHE A 412 -30.98 -9.02 2.15
CA PHE A 412 -32.00 -7.95 2.13
C PHE A 412 -33.19 -8.15 1.19
N GLY A 413 -33.42 -9.33 0.65
CA GLY A 413 -34.47 -9.55 -0.34
C GLY A 413 -35.91 -9.25 0.11
N GLY A 414 -36.17 -9.15 1.42
CA GLY A 414 -37.52 -8.95 1.93
C GLY A 414 -37.87 -7.54 2.35
N VAL A 415 -36.88 -6.72 2.73
CA VAL A 415 -37.14 -5.40 3.35
C VAL A 415 -37.28 -4.29 2.32
N PHE A 416 -36.63 -4.41 1.13
CA PHE A 416 -36.59 -3.35 0.13
C PHE A 416 -37.30 -3.67 -1.20
N GLY A 417 -38.04 -4.76 -1.28
CA GLY A 417 -38.73 -5.14 -2.53
C GLY A 417 -37.81 -5.60 -3.65
N ILE A 418 -36.55 -5.95 -3.36
CA ILE A 418 -35.60 -6.53 -4.31
C ILE A 418 -35.96 -8.01 -4.50
N PRO A 419 -36.06 -8.53 -5.75
CA PRO A 419 -36.39 -9.93 -6.01
C PRO A 419 -35.35 -10.84 -5.37
N PHE A 420 -35.82 -11.77 -4.56
CA PHE A 420 -35.03 -12.77 -3.86
C PHE A 420 -34.33 -13.70 -4.89
N THR A 421 -33.01 -13.60 -5.02
CA THR A 421 -32.20 -14.71 -5.53
C THR A 421 -31.53 -15.39 -4.34
N PRO A 422 -31.68 -16.70 -4.15
CA PRO A 422 -31.46 -17.33 -2.84
C PRO A 422 -30.02 -17.36 -2.33
N ASN A 423 -29.05 -16.80 -3.01
CA ASN A 423 -27.65 -17.16 -2.74
C ASN A 423 -26.67 -16.00 -2.60
N GLU A 424 -27.03 -14.76 -2.94
CA GLU A 424 -26.05 -13.65 -2.92
C GLU A 424 -26.74 -12.30 -2.99
N ILE A 425 -26.29 -11.34 -2.15
CA ILE A 425 -26.70 -9.94 -2.27
C ILE A 425 -25.58 -9.13 -2.88
N TYR A 426 -25.88 -8.43 -3.95
CA TYR A 426 -24.98 -7.47 -4.53
C TYR A 426 -25.04 -6.15 -3.76
N LEU A 427 -23.90 -5.73 -3.20
CA LEU A 427 -23.73 -4.43 -2.53
C LEU A 427 -23.42 -3.32 -3.53
N ILE A 428 -22.91 -3.69 -4.69
CA ILE A 428 -22.71 -2.83 -5.86
C ILE A 428 -22.99 -3.70 -7.07
N ASP A 429 -23.90 -3.28 -7.91
CA ASP A 429 -24.11 -3.91 -9.20
C ASP A 429 -22.85 -3.83 -10.07
N ALA A 430 -22.67 -4.80 -10.98
CA ALA A 430 -21.56 -4.80 -11.90
C ALA A 430 -21.46 -3.45 -12.64
N THR A 431 -20.48 -2.65 -12.27
CA THR A 431 -20.33 -1.28 -12.73
C THR A 431 -18.98 -1.02 -13.36
N SER A 432 -18.91 -0.03 -14.22
CA SER A 432 -17.65 0.37 -14.84
C SER A 432 -17.52 1.88 -14.96
N ARG A 433 -16.29 2.35 -14.78
CA ARG A 433 -15.90 3.75 -14.91
C ARG A 433 -14.83 3.89 -15.99
N HIS A 434 -14.86 4.99 -16.70
CA HIS A 434 -13.87 5.37 -17.70
C HIS A 434 -13.23 6.69 -17.28
N THR A 435 -11.92 6.79 -17.44
CA THR A 435 -11.17 8.01 -17.15
C THR A 435 -10.24 8.33 -18.33
N TYR A 436 -10.23 9.57 -18.75
CA TYR A 436 -9.26 10.12 -19.68
C TYR A 436 -8.40 11.13 -18.96
N GLY A 437 -7.08 11.02 -19.08
CA GLY A 437 -6.14 11.94 -18.46
C GLY A 437 -5.09 12.42 -19.44
N GLY A 438 -4.63 13.65 -19.26
CA GLY A 438 -3.52 14.19 -20.03
C GLY A 438 -2.73 15.20 -19.21
N TYR A 439 -1.40 15.19 -19.32
CA TYR A 439 -0.53 16.12 -18.62
C TYR A 439 0.58 16.65 -19.51
N ILE A 440 1.07 17.81 -19.13
CA ILE A 440 2.26 18.45 -19.69
C ILE A 440 3.08 19.04 -18.53
N GLN A 441 4.40 18.88 -18.59
CA GLN A 441 5.33 19.40 -17.61
C GLN A 441 6.56 19.97 -18.31
N SER A 442 6.97 21.15 -17.90
CA SER A 442 8.20 21.83 -18.31
C SER A 442 9.21 21.82 -17.18
N GLU A 443 10.40 21.36 -17.48
CA GLU A 443 11.58 21.39 -16.60
C GLU A 443 12.62 22.27 -17.28
N LEU A 444 12.90 23.44 -16.66
CA LEU A 444 13.75 24.47 -17.21
C LEU A 444 14.87 24.80 -16.26
N GLU A 445 16.11 24.59 -16.68
CA GLU A 445 17.30 25.06 -15.98
C GLU A 445 17.54 26.52 -16.35
N LEU A 446 17.14 27.43 -15.45
CA LEU A 446 17.34 28.87 -15.61
C LEU A 446 18.80 29.27 -15.51
N SER A 447 19.58 28.51 -14.73
CA SER A 447 21.03 28.61 -14.58
C SER A 447 21.57 27.29 -14.04
N ASN A 448 22.88 27.14 -13.95
CA ASN A 448 23.53 25.97 -13.32
C ASN A 448 23.10 25.74 -11.86
N SER A 449 22.49 26.74 -11.22
CA SER A 449 22.09 26.68 -9.81
C SER A 449 20.57 26.75 -9.61
N ILE A 450 19.78 27.07 -10.62
CA ILE A 450 18.33 27.28 -10.48
C ILE A 450 17.59 26.49 -11.54
N SER A 451 16.72 25.60 -11.11
CA SER A 451 15.76 24.91 -11.97
C SER A 451 14.32 25.25 -11.58
N LEU A 452 13.47 25.35 -12.58
CA LEU A 452 12.03 25.60 -12.48
C LEU A 452 11.29 24.43 -13.10
N THR A 453 10.37 23.84 -12.36
CA THR A 453 9.43 22.86 -12.89
C THR A 453 8.02 23.40 -12.78
N THR A 454 7.25 23.30 -13.86
CA THR A 454 5.82 23.61 -13.89
C THR A 454 5.08 22.50 -14.59
N GLY A 455 3.92 22.09 -14.08
CA GLY A 455 3.13 21.00 -14.62
C GLY A 455 1.65 21.27 -14.50
N LEU A 456 0.90 20.75 -15.46
CA LEU A 456 -0.56 20.81 -15.51
C LEU A 456 -1.11 19.47 -15.97
N ARG A 457 -2.17 19.01 -15.32
CA ARG A 457 -2.89 17.79 -15.69
C ARG A 457 -4.39 18.02 -15.66
N TYR A 458 -5.06 17.49 -16.65
CA TYR A 458 -6.52 17.40 -16.72
C TYR A 458 -6.94 15.94 -16.75
N ASP A 459 -7.92 15.59 -15.92
CA ASP A 459 -8.56 14.28 -15.90
C ASP A 459 -10.08 14.45 -16.03
N ASP A 460 -10.71 13.59 -16.82
CA ASP A 460 -12.15 13.51 -16.99
C ASP A 460 -12.63 12.11 -16.60
N TYR A 461 -13.46 12.06 -15.59
CA TYR A 461 -14.16 10.86 -15.14
C TYR A 461 -15.58 10.93 -15.66
N GLY A 462 -15.99 9.93 -16.43
CA GLY A 462 -17.30 9.93 -17.08
C GLY A 462 -18.51 10.04 -16.13
N ASP A 463 -18.31 9.77 -14.83
CA ASP A 463 -19.36 9.77 -13.80
C ASP A 463 -19.21 10.87 -12.76
N THR A 464 -18.01 11.24 -12.36
CA THR A 464 -17.76 12.18 -11.25
C THR A 464 -17.23 13.54 -11.69
N GLY A 465 -17.19 13.80 -13.01
CA GLY A 465 -16.74 15.07 -13.58
C GLY A 465 -15.25 15.16 -13.82
N SER A 466 -14.74 16.37 -14.01
CA SER A 466 -13.36 16.64 -14.40
C SER A 466 -12.59 17.39 -13.33
N ASN A 467 -11.27 17.20 -13.31
CA ASN A 467 -10.35 17.86 -12.39
C ASN A 467 -9.13 18.39 -13.14
N LEU A 468 -8.67 19.57 -12.69
CA LEU A 468 -7.45 20.19 -13.16
C LEU A 468 -6.48 20.30 -11.99
N SER A 469 -5.26 19.83 -12.16
CA SER A 469 -4.21 19.88 -11.14
C SER A 469 -2.99 20.62 -11.67
N PHE A 470 -2.50 21.57 -10.91
CA PHE A 470 -1.29 22.33 -11.19
C PHE A 470 -0.19 21.97 -10.20
N ARG A 471 1.07 22.03 -10.66
CA ARG A 471 2.24 22.03 -9.77
C ARG A 471 3.30 23.04 -10.26
N GLY A 472 4.07 23.55 -9.31
CA GLY A 472 5.21 24.41 -9.59
C GLY A 472 6.29 24.20 -8.53
N SER A 473 7.54 24.17 -8.93
CA SER A 473 8.66 24.10 -8.00
C SER A 473 9.87 24.89 -8.50
N VAL A 474 10.59 25.47 -7.57
CA VAL A 474 11.91 26.06 -7.78
C VAL A 474 12.91 25.30 -6.93
N VAL A 475 13.97 24.82 -7.54
CA VAL A 475 15.11 24.21 -6.85
C VAL A 475 16.31 25.13 -7.04
N TYR A 476 16.92 25.52 -5.94
CA TYR A 476 18.12 26.38 -5.90
C TYR A 476 19.27 25.65 -5.23
N ILE A 477 20.36 25.46 -5.96
CA ILE A 477 21.61 24.82 -5.52
C ILE A 477 22.71 25.89 -5.59
N PRO A 478 22.86 26.75 -4.53
CA PRO A 478 23.83 27.87 -4.52
C PRO A 478 25.28 27.40 -4.54
N GLN A 479 25.55 26.23 -4.01
CA GLN A 479 26.84 25.57 -3.93
C GLN A 479 26.66 24.07 -3.74
N ASP A 480 27.71 23.31 -4.00
CA ASP A 480 27.73 21.88 -3.81
C ASP A 480 27.31 21.52 -2.37
N GLY A 481 26.43 20.54 -2.23
CA GLY A 481 25.91 20.08 -0.95
C GLY A 481 24.80 20.93 -0.32
N THR A 482 24.41 22.08 -0.92
CA THR A 482 23.26 22.88 -0.45
C THR A 482 22.13 22.81 -1.46
N THR A 483 20.94 22.39 -1.03
CA THR A 483 19.74 22.39 -1.85
C THR A 483 18.59 23.09 -1.12
N ILE A 484 17.95 24.03 -1.78
CA ILE A 484 16.77 24.76 -1.29
C ILE A 484 15.64 24.55 -2.29
N LYS A 485 14.48 24.11 -1.82
CA LYS A 485 13.31 23.85 -2.65
C LYS A 485 12.10 24.64 -2.13
N GLY A 486 11.40 25.29 -3.05
CA GLY A 486 10.07 25.85 -2.82
C GLY A 486 9.08 25.18 -3.77
N MET A 487 7.99 24.61 -3.25
CA MET A 487 7.07 23.77 -4.02
C MET A 487 5.63 24.15 -3.71
N PHE A 488 4.82 24.15 -4.75
CA PHE A 488 3.37 24.24 -4.69
C PHE A 488 2.76 23.13 -5.54
N GLY A 489 1.73 22.49 -5.06
CA GLY A 489 1.03 21.46 -5.80
C GLY A 489 -0.43 21.35 -5.41
N GLN A 490 -1.25 21.09 -6.42
CA GLN A 490 -2.65 20.73 -6.27
C GLN A 490 -2.83 19.26 -6.56
N ALA A 491 -3.64 18.60 -5.76
CA ALA A 491 -4.01 17.22 -6.00
C ALA A 491 -5.46 16.96 -5.65
N TYR A 492 -5.98 15.84 -6.11
CA TYR A 492 -7.36 15.46 -5.88
C TYR A 492 -7.53 13.95 -5.74
N ARG A 493 -8.65 13.58 -5.14
CA ARG A 493 -9.16 12.21 -5.10
C ARG A 493 -10.59 12.19 -5.64
N ALA A 494 -10.82 11.51 -6.75
CA ALA A 494 -12.17 11.24 -7.21
C ALA A 494 -12.89 10.30 -6.22
N PRO A 495 -14.20 10.44 -6.02
CA PRO A 495 -14.98 9.48 -5.23
C PRO A 495 -14.76 8.06 -5.74
N SER A 496 -14.57 7.12 -4.83
CA SER A 496 -14.44 5.70 -5.18
C SER A 496 -15.76 5.14 -5.71
N ILE A 497 -15.70 3.99 -6.39
CA ILE A 497 -16.93 3.31 -6.87
C ILE A 497 -17.85 2.96 -5.67
N LYS A 498 -17.25 2.56 -4.52
CA LYS A 498 -18.00 2.28 -3.29
C LYS A 498 -18.73 3.52 -2.76
N GLU A 499 -18.09 4.67 -2.73
CA GLU A 499 -18.68 5.92 -2.24
C GLU A 499 -19.79 6.45 -3.16
N PHE A 500 -19.63 6.25 -4.46
CA PHE A 500 -20.53 6.79 -5.48
C PHE A 500 -21.73 5.88 -5.75
N TYR A 501 -21.52 4.56 -5.87
CA TYR A 501 -22.54 3.58 -6.28
C TYR A 501 -22.92 2.58 -5.18
N GLY A 502 -22.23 2.60 -4.02
CA GLY A 502 -22.39 1.55 -3.01
C GLY A 502 -23.79 1.56 -2.40
N GLU A 503 -24.40 0.38 -2.35
CA GLU A 503 -25.60 0.11 -1.58
C GLU A 503 -25.24 -0.85 -0.44
N GLN A 504 -24.86 -0.31 0.71
CA GLN A 504 -24.64 -1.12 1.91
C GLN A 504 -25.88 -1.04 2.80
N ALA A 505 -26.98 -1.53 2.31
CA ALA A 505 -28.23 -1.56 3.07
C ALA A 505 -28.10 -2.30 4.43
N ALA A 506 -27.13 -3.22 4.54
CA ALA A 506 -26.85 -3.95 5.79
C ALA A 506 -26.30 -3.05 6.91
N THR A 507 -25.56 -2.00 6.57
CA THR A 507 -24.99 -1.06 7.54
C THR A 507 -25.72 0.28 7.53
N GLY A 508 -26.84 0.38 6.82
CA GLY A 508 -27.53 1.65 6.58
C GLY A 508 -26.75 2.62 5.68
N ALA A 509 -25.61 2.23 5.09
CA ALA A 509 -24.82 3.12 4.24
C ALA A 509 -25.24 3.02 2.78
N ILE A 510 -25.56 4.15 2.15
CA ILE A 510 -25.92 4.25 0.73
C ILE A 510 -24.92 5.17 0.00
N GLY A 511 -24.61 4.84 -1.27
CA GLY A 511 -23.77 5.68 -2.11
C GLY A 511 -24.38 7.04 -2.43
N ASN A 512 -23.55 7.97 -2.88
CA ASN A 512 -23.98 9.30 -3.27
C ASN A 512 -23.47 9.69 -4.65
N PRO A 513 -24.29 9.66 -5.71
CA PRO A 513 -23.90 10.04 -7.05
C PRO A 513 -23.69 11.55 -7.25
N ASN A 514 -23.86 12.36 -6.22
CA ASN A 514 -23.62 13.80 -6.27
C ASN A 514 -22.28 14.21 -5.62
N LEU A 515 -21.41 13.25 -5.31
CA LEU A 515 -20.10 13.55 -4.75
C LEU A 515 -19.21 14.27 -5.75
N ALA A 516 -18.56 15.34 -5.29
CA ALA A 516 -17.43 15.97 -5.93
C ALA A 516 -16.09 15.31 -5.51
N ALA A 517 -15.04 15.56 -6.25
CA ALA A 517 -13.70 15.15 -5.84
C ALA A 517 -13.24 15.92 -4.59
N GLU A 518 -12.53 15.25 -3.69
CA GLU A 518 -11.75 15.91 -2.65
C GLU A 518 -10.52 16.56 -3.27
N THR A 519 -10.11 17.70 -2.77
CA THR A 519 -8.93 18.42 -3.25
C THR A 519 -7.99 18.78 -2.11
N VAL A 520 -6.71 18.97 -2.46
CA VAL A 520 -5.70 19.49 -1.55
C VAL A 520 -4.76 20.46 -2.27
N ASP A 521 -4.53 21.61 -1.65
CA ASP A 521 -3.47 22.54 -2.01
C ASP A 521 -2.35 22.42 -1.00
N THR A 522 -1.12 22.20 -1.47
CA THR A 522 0.06 22.04 -0.63
C THR A 522 1.13 23.06 -0.98
N VAL A 523 1.69 23.68 0.06
CA VAL A 523 2.90 24.51 -0.02
C VAL A 523 3.99 23.84 0.79
N GLU A 524 5.18 23.70 0.21
CA GLU A 524 6.34 23.14 0.89
C GLU A 524 7.57 24.02 0.72
N PHE A 525 8.40 24.04 1.75
CA PHE A 525 9.72 24.63 1.72
C PHE A 525 10.73 23.66 2.35
N SER A 526 11.78 23.31 1.62
CA SER A 526 12.78 22.35 2.07
C SER A 526 14.20 22.91 1.92
N VAL A 527 15.03 22.62 2.90
CA VAL A 527 16.47 22.91 2.87
C VAL A 527 17.22 21.63 3.22
N SER A 528 18.20 21.28 2.41
CA SER A 528 19.15 20.20 2.68
C SER A 528 20.57 20.72 2.58
N GLN A 529 21.42 20.34 3.54
CA GLN A 529 22.82 20.75 3.59
C GLN A 529 23.72 19.58 3.94
N ILE A 530 24.81 19.45 3.20
CA ILE A 530 25.90 18.52 3.51
C ILE A 530 27.00 19.25 4.27
N PHE A 531 27.46 18.68 5.37
CA PHE A 531 28.58 19.11 6.20
C PHE A 531 29.56 17.95 6.34
N GLY A 532 30.49 17.82 5.41
CA GLY A 532 31.42 16.68 5.39
C GLY A 532 30.66 15.36 5.25
N ALA A 533 30.72 14.51 6.26
CA ALA A 533 30.03 13.21 6.29
C ALA A 533 28.58 13.25 6.83
N THR A 534 28.04 14.44 7.01
CA THR A 534 26.67 14.63 7.56
C THR A 534 25.79 15.34 6.55
N GLN A 535 24.60 14.82 6.31
CA GLN A 535 23.52 15.53 5.62
C GLN A 535 22.41 15.85 6.64
N VAL A 536 21.94 17.06 6.61
CA VAL A 536 20.77 17.51 7.38
C VAL A 536 19.73 18.04 6.42
N SER A 537 18.50 17.59 6.56
CA SER A 537 17.36 18.07 5.78
C SER A 537 16.26 18.56 6.71
N LEU A 538 15.64 19.66 6.35
CA LEU A 538 14.50 20.23 7.07
C LEU A 538 13.44 20.63 6.04
N THR A 539 12.22 20.16 6.22
CA THR A 539 11.07 20.46 5.38
C THR A 539 9.93 21.01 6.23
N TRP A 540 9.38 22.14 5.85
CA TRP A 540 8.10 22.66 6.33
C TRP A 540 7.04 22.41 5.26
N PHE A 541 5.82 22.06 5.68
CA PHE A 541 4.70 21.87 4.78
C PHE A 541 3.40 22.45 5.37
N ASN A 542 2.48 22.80 4.48
CA ASN A 542 1.11 23.18 4.81
C ASN A 542 0.16 22.62 3.74
N ASN A 543 -0.79 21.79 4.17
CA ASN A 543 -1.83 21.18 3.35
C ASN A 543 -3.18 21.82 3.70
N ASN A 544 -3.94 22.21 2.69
CA ASN A 544 -5.31 22.69 2.84
C ASN A 544 -6.25 21.77 2.04
N PHE A 545 -7.00 20.95 2.75
CA PHE A 545 -7.97 20.02 2.16
C PHE A 545 -9.34 20.68 2.07
N GLU A 546 -10.01 20.48 0.95
CA GLU A 546 -11.38 20.93 0.72
C GLU A 546 -12.23 19.77 0.19
N ASP A 547 -13.54 19.87 0.43
CA ASP A 547 -14.55 18.90 -0.02
C ASP A 547 -14.29 17.46 0.45
N GLY A 548 -13.70 17.28 1.65
CA GLY A 548 -13.43 15.97 2.24
C GLY A 548 -14.69 15.11 2.28
N ILE A 549 -14.58 13.86 1.79
CA ILE A 549 -15.70 12.91 1.77
C ILE A 549 -15.74 12.17 3.09
N GLN A 550 -16.83 12.39 3.86
CA GLN A 550 -17.08 11.75 5.14
C GLN A 550 -18.44 11.05 5.12
N ILE A 551 -18.54 9.94 5.86
CA ILE A 551 -19.80 9.24 6.06
C ILE A 551 -20.57 9.99 7.14
N VAL A 552 -21.74 10.53 6.80
CA VAL A 552 -22.61 11.27 7.71
C VAL A 552 -23.97 10.59 7.82
N GLN A 553 -24.56 10.65 9.00
CA GLN A 553 -25.93 10.22 9.20
C GLN A 553 -26.87 11.17 8.48
N ILE A 554 -27.83 10.62 7.77
CA ILE A 554 -28.91 11.38 7.10
C ILE A 554 -30.26 10.97 7.69
N ASP A 555 -31.29 11.76 7.43
CA ASP A 555 -32.66 11.42 7.84
C ASP A 555 -33.01 10.02 7.31
N ASP A 556 -33.76 9.27 8.11
CA ASP A 556 -34.16 7.89 7.84
C ASP A 556 -34.76 7.74 6.44
N VAL A 557 -33.91 7.26 5.50
CA VAL A 557 -34.37 6.83 4.17
C VAL A 557 -35.14 5.51 4.29
N VAL A 558 -34.80 4.74 5.32
CA VAL A 558 -35.45 3.50 5.70
C VAL A 558 -36.07 3.70 7.11
N PRO A 559 -37.37 3.67 7.27
CA PRO A 559 -38.00 3.89 8.57
C PRO A 559 -37.48 2.91 9.63
N GLY A 560 -36.91 3.44 10.71
CA GLY A 560 -36.43 2.69 11.86
C GLY A 560 -35.00 2.17 11.74
N THR A 561 -34.21 2.65 10.76
CA THR A 561 -32.75 2.38 10.66
C THR A 561 -31.99 3.67 10.44
N ASP A 562 -30.89 3.86 11.17
CA ASP A 562 -29.97 4.96 10.90
C ASP A 562 -29.40 4.80 9.49
N THR A 563 -29.58 5.81 8.64
CA THR A 563 -29.05 5.81 7.29
C THR A 563 -27.82 6.69 7.22
N PHE A 564 -26.74 6.17 6.64
CA PHE A 564 -25.48 6.86 6.47
C PHE A 564 -25.16 7.07 4.98
N GLN A 565 -24.57 8.21 4.66
CA GLN A 565 -24.23 8.55 3.27
C GLN A 565 -22.89 9.29 3.21
N PRO A 566 -21.98 8.97 2.27
CA PRO A 566 -20.81 9.78 2.01
C PRO A 566 -21.22 11.16 1.44
N ARG A 567 -20.67 12.23 2.01
CA ARG A 567 -20.90 13.61 1.59
C ARG A 567 -19.62 14.43 1.64
N ASN A 568 -19.52 15.43 0.77
CA ASN A 568 -18.45 16.43 0.80
C ASN A 568 -18.75 17.42 1.93
N VAL A 569 -18.14 17.25 3.09
CA VAL A 569 -18.45 18.04 4.30
C VAL A 569 -17.22 18.62 4.97
N GLY A 570 -16.02 18.22 4.58
CA GLY A 570 -14.80 18.49 5.33
C GLY A 570 -13.94 19.60 4.74
N LYS A 571 -13.42 20.46 5.64
CA LYS A 571 -12.21 21.25 5.41
C LYS A 571 -11.23 20.89 6.49
N LEU A 572 -10.03 20.48 6.12
CA LEU A 572 -8.99 20.10 7.05
C LEU A 572 -7.72 20.86 6.68
N LYS A 573 -6.93 21.23 7.67
CA LYS A 573 -5.60 21.77 7.49
C LYS A 573 -4.63 20.95 8.28
N THR A 574 -3.54 20.54 7.65
CA THR A 574 -2.40 19.94 8.34
C THR A 574 -1.15 20.75 8.00
N SER A 575 -0.32 21.02 8.99
CA SER A 575 0.99 21.66 8.81
C SER A 575 1.99 21.08 9.76
N GLY A 576 3.25 21.18 9.43
CA GLY A 576 4.28 20.62 10.29
C GLY A 576 5.69 20.74 9.74
N TRP A 577 6.58 20.05 10.43
CA TRP A 577 8.01 20.01 10.16
C TRP A 577 8.49 18.57 10.08
N GLU A 578 9.37 18.31 9.12
CA GLU A 578 10.08 17.06 8.95
C GLU A 578 11.57 17.35 8.97
N ALA A 579 12.31 16.72 9.87
CA ALA A 579 13.77 16.83 9.94
C ALA A 579 14.40 15.44 9.79
N GLU A 580 15.48 15.35 9.02
CA GLU A 580 16.24 14.12 8.82
C GLU A 580 17.74 14.41 8.89
N ILE A 581 18.47 13.53 9.54
CA ILE A 581 19.92 13.53 9.61
C ILE A 581 20.43 12.18 9.11
N TYR A 582 21.27 12.20 8.11
CA TYR A 582 22.12 11.09 7.72
C TYR A 582 23.55 11.41 8.10
N TYR A 583 24.22 10.50 8.79
CA TYR A 583 25.59 10.69 9.25
C TYR A 583 26.42 9.41 9.02
N GLN A 584 27.50 9.55 8.29
CA GLN A 584 28.51 8.52 8.08
C GLN A 584 29.68 8.76 9.03
N LEU A 585 29.61 8.15 10.22
CA LEU A 585 30.64 8.32 11.27
C LEU A 585 32.02 7.77 10.82
N SER A 586 32.01 6.69 10.05
CA SER A 586 33.17 6.08 9.44
C SER A 586 32.75 5.33 8.18
N GLU A 587 33.70 4.82 7.42
CA GLU A 587 33.41 3.93 6.26
C GLU A 587 32.53 2.74 6.63
N ASN A 588 32.60 2.29 7.89
CA ASN A 588 31.87 1.12 8.39
C ASN A 588 30.61 1.45 9.20
N PHE A 589 30.37 2.71 9.57
CA PHE A 589 29.26 3.07 10.45
C PHE A 589 28.43 4.22 9.88
N THR A 590 27.16 3.95 9.64
CA THR A 590 26.18 4.93 9.17
C THR A 590 25.00 5.01 10.12
N THR A 591 24.41 6.19 10.24
CA THR A 591 23.16 6.40 10.99
C THR A 591 22.20 7.29 10.24
N LYS A 592 20.93 7.02 10.37
CA LYS A 592 19.83 7.80 9.84
C LYS A 592 18.82 8.04 10.97
N VAL A 593 18.46 9.29 11.20
CA VAL A 593 17.46 9.68 12.20
C VAL A 593 16.52 10.68 11.59
N GLY A 594 15.23 10.50 11.79
CA GLY A 594 14.21 11.42 11.34
C GLY A 594 13.18 11.68 12.43
N ILE A 595 12.65 12.91 12.43
CA ILE A 595 11.53 13.31 13.29
C ILE A 595 10.57 14.15 12.49
N SER A 596 9.29 13.95 12.70
CA SER A 596 8.24 14.77 12.13
C SER A 596 7.29 15.22 13.23
N TYR A 597 6.95 16.49 13.20
CA TYR A 597 6.03 17.13 14.12
C TYR A 597 4.91 17.81 13.33
N PHE A 598 3.66 17.57 13.73
CA PHE A 598 2.47 18.13 13.09
C PHE A 598 1.82 19.13 14.04
N ASP A 599 1.65 20.38 13.58
CA ASP A 599 1.19 21.51 14.41
C ASP A 599 -0.27 21.35 14.89
N LYS A 600 -1.08 20.64 14.17
CA LYS A 600 -2.46 20.29 14.53
C LYS A 600 -2.86 18.98 13.90
N THR A 601 -3.18 18.04 14.73
CA THR A 601 -3.86 16.80 14.37
C THR A 601 -5.11 16.69 15.22
N ASP A 602 -6.12 17.51 14.91
CA ASP A 602 -7.47 17.29 15.46
C ASP A 602 -8.12 16.05 14.79
N GLU A 603 -7.34 15.34 13.97
CA GLU A 603 -7.79 14.16 13.26
C GLU A 603 -7.61 12.91 14.14
N VAL A 604 -8.71 12.24 14.40
CA VAL A 604 -8.73 10.97 15.12
C VAL A 604 -7.87 9.93 14.37
N GLY A 605 -7.05 9.21 15.09
CA GLY A 605 -6.16 8.21 14.51
C GLY A 605 -4.79 8.72 14.07
N ALA A 606 -4.54 10.05 14.10
CA ALA A 606 -3.25 10.63 13.76
C ALA A 606 -2.42 11.01 14.99
N ALA A 607 -1.12 10.69 14.97
CA ALA A 607 -0.17 11.13 16.00
C ALA A 607 0.38 12.51 15.65
N ASP A 608 0.66 13.32 16.67
CA ASP A 608 1.30 14.65 16.52
C ASP A 608 2.80 14.58 16.26
N THR A 609 3.45 13.52 16.69
CA THR A 609 4.90 13.33 16.60
C THR A 609 5.21 11.89 16.21
N ILE A 610 6.07 11.75 15.20
CA ILE A 610 6.65 10.47 14.80
C ILE A 610 8.15 10.64 14.62
N ALA A 611 8.93 9.60 14.91
CA ALA A 611 10.37 9.60 14.71
C ALA A 611 10.86 8.21 14.31
N PHE A 612 12.01 8.15 13.68
CA PHE A 612 12.68 6.88 13.38
C PHE A 612 14.19 7.04 13.51
N TRP A 613 14.87 5.91 13.68
CA TRP A 613 16.33 5.82 13.73
C TRP A 613 16.80 4.50 13.14
N ALA A 614 17.99 4.53 12.55
CA ALA A 614 18.67 3.36 12.06
C ALA A 614 20.18 3.52 12.23
N PHE A 615 20.81 2.55 12.86
CA PHE A 615 22.26 2.48 13.08
C PHE A 615 22.77 1.24 12.37
N ASN A 616 23.69 1.40 11.44
CA ASN A 616 24.25 0.30 10.68
C ASN A 616 25.78 0.27 10.83
N TYR A 617 26.29 -0.88 11.25
CA TYR A 617 27.73 -1.15 11.33
C TYR A 617 28.06 -2.37 10.50
N HIS A 618 29.02 -2.25 9.60
CA HIS A 618 29.45 -3.36 8.77
C HIS A 618 30.99 -3.55 8.78
N THR A 619 31.38 -4.76 8.50
CA THR A 619 32.75 -5.18 8.21
C THR A 619 32.72 -5.99 6.92
N GLU A 620 33.86 -6.52 6.47
CA GLU A 620 33.90 -7.38 5.28
C GLU A 620 32.89 -8.55 5.32
N ARG A 621 32.61 -9.09 6.52
CA ARG A 621 31.74 -10.27 6.67
C ARG A 621 30.51 -10.06 7.53
N TRP A 622 30.49 -9.07 8.40
CA TRP A 622 29.42 -8.81 9.31
C TRP A 622 28.67 -7.53 8.96
N ASN A 623 27.37 -7.58 9.10
CA ASN A 623 26.54 -6.39 9.14
C ASN A 623 25.64 -6.46 10.38
N PHE A 624 25.62 -5.40 11.17
CA PHE A 624 24.79 -5.22 12.35
C PHE A 624 23.93 -4.00 12.14
N ASN A 625 22.64 -4.16 12.25
CA ASN A 625 21.69 -3.07 12.16
C ASN A 625 20.80 -3.05 13.40
N LEU A 626 20.67 -1.87 14.01
CA LEU A 626 19.71 -1.58 15.07
C LEU A 626 18.86 -0.43 14.59
N ASN A 627 17.55 -0.65 14.47
CA ASN A 627 16.64 0.36 13.98
C ASN A 627 15.36 0.40 14.81
N GLY A 628 14.57 1.45 14.64
CA GLY A 628 13.31 1.57 15.34
C GLY A 628 12.57 2.84 14.97
N TYR A 629 11.35 2.94 15.45
CA TYR A 629 10.51 4.10 15.28
C TYR A 629 9.71 4.41 16.54
N TYR A 630 9.32 5.66 16.66
CA TYR A 630 8.46 6.18 17.72
C TYR A 630 7.18 6.73 17.11
N ARG A 631 6.05 6.41 17.72
CA ARG A 631 4.77 7.03 17.46
C ARG A 631 4.28 7.73 18.71
N GLY A 632 3.95 9.01 18.62
CA GLY A 632 3.34 9.80 19.67
C GLY A 632 1.94 9.31 20.08
N ASN A 633 1.32 9.97 21.01
CA ASN A 633 -0.05 9.69 21.41
C ASN A 633 -1.01 9.88 20.23
N VAL A 634 -2.06 9.09 20.20
CA VAL A 634 -3.10 9.16 19.18
C VAL A 634 -4.45 9.38 19.84
N LEU A 635 -5.19 10.36 19.34
CA LEU A 635 -6.57 10.56 19.75
C LEU A 635 -7.46 9.46 19.16
N ALA A 636 -8.24 8.82 19.98
CA ALA A 636 -9.27 7.85 19.59
C ALA A 636 -10.64 8.27 20.13
N GLN A 637 -11.70 7.90 19.44
CA GLN A 637 -13.06 8.19 19.88
C GLN A 637 -13.70 6.94 20.44
N LYS A 638 -14.32 7.05 21.61
CA LYS A 638 -15.14 6.00 22.20
C LYS A 638 -16.60 6.28 21.88
N SER A 639 -17.26 5.36 21.21
CA SER A 639 -18.72 5.37 21.10
C SER A 639 -19.31 4.90 22.43
N ASP A 640 -20.15 5.70 23.05
CA ASP A 640 -20.97 5.26 24.18
C ASP A 640 -22.43 5.12 23.70
N ALA A 641 -23.14 4.11 24.18
CA ALA A 641 -24.50 3.79 23.77
C ALA A 641 -25.49 4.97 23.93
N ASP A 642 -25.10 6.03 24.64
CA ASP A 642 -25.90 7.24 24.94
C ASP A 642 -25.38 8.51 24.21
N THR A 643 -24.75 8.40 23.04
CA THR A 643 -24.45 9.53 22.12
C THR A 643 -23.39 10.54 22.53
N ILE A 644 -22.62 10.35 23.58
CA ILE A 644 -21.50 11.21 23.90
C ILE A 644 -20.21 10.50 23.46
N LEU A 645 -19.59 10.97 22.37
CA LEU A 645 -18.25 10.56 21.98
C LEU A 645 -17.28 11.10 23.03
N ASN A 646 -16.70 10.22 23.83
CA ASN A 646 -15.63 10.57 24.75
C ASN A 646 -14.29 10.34 24.04
N ASP A 647 -13.47 11.38 23.99
CA ASP A 647 -12.11 11.25 23.50
C ASP A 647 -11.29 10.40 24.47
N THR A 648 -10.56 9.46 23.94
CA THR A 648 -9.58 8.65 24.66
C THR A 648 -8.23 8.75 23.97
N THR A 649 -7.16 8.37 24.64
CA THR A 649 -5.82 8.48 24.11
C THR A 649 -5.15 7.10 24.08
N ILE A 650 -4.69 6.70 22.92
CA ILE A 650 -3.81 5.54 22.77
C ILE A 650 -2.39 6.01 22.99
N ASN A 651 -1.70 5.40 23.96
CA ASN A 651 -0.38 5.80 24.39
C ASN A 651 0.68 5.71 23.28
N SER A 652 1.68 6.56 23.40
CA SER A 652 2.89 6.51 22.58
C SER A 652 3.72 5.26 22.87
N TYR A 653 4.50 4.83 21.88
CA TYR A 653 5.44 3.71 22.03
C TYR A 653 6.69 3.90 21.17
N ALA A 654 7.73 3.15 21.48
CA ALA A 654 8.96 3.07 20.71
C ALA A 654 9.25 1.61 20.34
N HIS A 655 9.17 1.31 19.04
CA HIS A 655 9.42 -0.03 18.51
C HIS A 655 10.86 -0.17 18.04
N TRP A 656 11.55 -1.23 18.48
CA TRP A 656 12.95 -1.47 18.13
C TRP A 656 13.13 -2.80 17.44
N ASN A 657 13.97 -2.84 16.40
CA ASN A 657 14.34 -4.04 15.67
C ASN A 657 15.86 -4.17 15.61
N ALA A 658 16.34 -5.40 15.47
CA ALA A 658 17.74 -5.69 15.23
C ALA A 658 17.90 -6.72 14.13
N LYS A 659 18.93 -6.55 13.29
CA LYS A 659 19.35 -7.54 12.31
C LYS A 659 20.86 -7.73 12.33
N ILE A 660 21.26 -9.00 12.26
CA ILE A 660 22.65 -9.40 12.14
C ILE A 660 22.77 -10.27 10.89
N ARG A 661 23.76 -9.96 10.04
CA ARG A 661 24.09 -10.74 8.84
C ARG A 661 25.54 -11.17 8.90
N TYR A 662 25.80 -12.39 8.47
CA TYR A 662 27.16 -12.93 8.35
C TYR A 662 27.38 -13.58 6.99
N GLN A 663 28.35 -13.08 6.26
CA GLN A 663 28.77 -13.62 4.97
C GLN A 663 29.73 -14.79 5.18
N ILE A 664 29.23 -16.02 5.01
CA ILE A 664 30.05 -17.23 5.13
C ILE A 664 31.01 -17.33 3.97
N THR A 665 30.48 -17.14 2.76
CA THR A 665 31.22 -17.07 1.48
C THR A 665 30.59 -15.98 0.62
N ASP A 666 31.18 -15.59 -0.50
CA ASP A 666 30.61 -14.61 -1.42
C ASP A 666 29.20 -15.00 -1.92
N LYS A 667 28.83 -16.27 -1.78
CA LYS A 667 27.54 -16.83 -2.24
C LYS A 667 26.57 -17.16 -1.11
N ILE A 668 27.04 -17.35 0.10
CA ILE A 668 26.20 -17.83 1.23
C ILE A 668 26.25 -16.83 2.37
N GLU A 669 25.09 -16.33 2.71
CA GLU A 669 24.84 -15.46 3.85
C GLU A 669 23.89 -16.16 4.84
N ILE A 670 24.13 -15.99 6.12
CA ILE A 670 23.17 -16.29 7.19
C ILE A 670 22.79 -15.01 7.91
N TYR A 671 21.56 -14.96 8.41
CA TYR A 671 21.09 -13.79 9.15
C TYR A 671 20.14 -14.15 10.28
N GLY A 672 20.08 -13.28 11.29
CA GLY A 672 19.10 -13.27 12.34
C GLY A 672 18.39 -11.92 12.39
N VAL A 673 17.09 -11.94 12.63
CA VAL A 673 16.24 -10.75 12.80
C VAL A 673 15.48 -10.87 14.10
N ALA A 674 15.43 -9.79 14.88
CA ALA A 674 14.51 -9.63 16.00
C ALA A 674 13.65 -8.39 15.74
N GLU A 675 12.36 -8.60 15.51
CA GLU A 675 11.34 -7.55 15.47
C GLU A 675 10.80 -7.35 16.89
N ASN A 676 10.47 -6.13 17.26
CA ASN A 676 10.08 -5.78 18.63
C ASN A 676 11.11 -6.29 19.67
N LEU A 677 12.37 -5.88 19.49
CA LEU A 677 13.54 -6.41 20.23
C LEU A 677 13.35 -6.42 21.74
N PHE A 678 12.71 -5.40 22.30
CA PHE A 678 12.52 -5.24 23.73
C PHE A 678 11.19 -5.78 24.26
N ASP A 679 10.38 -6.42 23.38
CA ASP A 679 9.08 -7.00 23.72
C ASP A 679 8.11 -5.97 24.28
N GLU A 680 8.07 -4.81 23.64
CA GLU A 680 7.18 -3.71 24.02
C GLU A 680 5.73 -4.09 23.73
N GLU A 681 4.88 -4.00 24.72
CA GLU A 681 3.43 -4.10 24.56
C GLU A 681 2.90 -2.78 24.02
N TYR A 682 2.40 -2.77 22.80
CA TYR A 682 1.88 -1.55 22.18
C TYR A 682 0.58 -1.79 21.40
N ARG A 683 -0.16 -0.72 21.23
CA ARG A 683 -1.47 -0.75 20.59
C ARG A 683 -1.55 0.26 19.47
N ASN A 684 -2.26 -0.07 18.40
CA ASN A 684 -2.54 0.82 17.29
C ASN A 684 -4.00 1.28 17.30
N TYR A 685 -4.23 2.44 16.69
CA TYR A 685 -5.57 2.97 16.50
C TYR A 685 -6.37 2.05 15.56
N THR A 686 -7.63 1.85 15.90
CA THR A 686 -8.64 1.18 15.08
C THR A 686 -9.87 2.07 14.92
N ILE A 687 -10.60 1.88 13.83
CA ILE A 687 -11.91 2.52 13.64
C ILE A 687 -13.02 1.82 14.42
N ILE A 688 -12.76 0.67 15.04
CA ILE A 688 -13.73 -0.01 15.86
C ILE A 688 -13.88 0.78 17.16
N SER A 689 -15.02 1.45 17.31
CA SER A 689 -15.33 2.31 18.46
C SER A 689 -15.35 1.57 19.81
N ASP A 690 -15.56 0.25 19.78
CA ASP A 690 -15.63 -0.59 20.98
C ASP A 690 -14.24 -0.97 21.52
N LEU A 691 -13.16 -0.62 20.83
CA LEU A 691 -11.77 -0.79 21.26
C LEU A 691 -11.07 0.57 21.41
N PRO A 692 -11.52 1.42 22.32
CA PRO A 692 -10.97 2.78 22.46
C PRO A 692 -9.51 2.78 22.92
N GLU A 693 -9.01 1.68 23.49
CA GLU A 693 -7.61 1.49 23.87
C GLU A 693 -6.74 1.06 22.68
N GLY A 694 -7.33 0.86 21.51
CA GLY A 694 -6.66 0.39 20.31
C GLY A 694 -6.45 -1.13 20.28
N VAL A 695 -5.95 -1.61 19.15
CA VAL A 695 -5.68 -3.03 18.90
C VAL A 695 -4.25 -3.41 19.32
N PRO A 696 -4.08 -4.53 20.06
CA PRO A 696 -2.74 -5.01 20.44
C PRO A 696 -1.94 -5.42 19.20
N MET A 697 -0.65 -5.26 19.27
CA MET A 697 0.28 -5.59 18.21
C MET A 697 1.14 -6.79 18.61
N ARG A 698 1.82 -7.40 17.62
CA ARG A 698 2.66 -8.58 17.82
C ARG A 698 3.79 -8.34 18.82
N ASP A 699 4.03 -9.32 19.68
CA ASP A 699 5.17 -9.40 20.57
C ASP A 699 6.48 -9.60 19.79
N ARG A 700 7.57 -9.88 20.48
CA ARG A 700 8.87 -10.08 19.86
C ARG A 700 8.89 -11.29 18.92
N ILE A 701 9.25 -11.04 17.66
CA ILE A 701 9.43 -12.08 16.65
C ILE A 701 10.93 -12.27 16.37
N ILE A 702 11.41 -13.50 16.45
CA ILE A 702 12.77 -13.85 16.10
C ILE A 702 12.76 -14.73 14.85
N LYS A 703 13.59 -14.39 13.85
CA LYS A 703 13.76 -15.13 12.60
C LYS A 703 15.23 -15.43 12.36
N ILE A 704 15.51 -16.59 11.79
CA ILE A 704 16.84 -16.98 11.30
C ILE A 704 16.69 -17.46 9.87
N GLY A 705 17.60 -17.06 9.01
CA GLY A 705 17.53 -17.44 7.60
C GLY A 705 18.88 -17.47 6.91
N THR A 706 18.84 -17.91 5.65
CA THR A 706 19.98 -17.95 4.76
C THR A 706 19.61 -17.49 3.37
N ASN A 707 20.54 -16.80 2.72
CA ASN A 707 20.49 -16.47 1.30
C ASN A 707 21.63 -17.18 0.61
N TRP A 708 21.32 -17.89 -0.47
CA TRP A 708 22.30 -18.55 -1.32
C TRP A 708 22.22 -18.00 -2.73
N LYS A 709 23.28 -17.30 -3.16
CA LYS A 709 23.50 -16.80 -4.53
C LYS A 709 24.26 -17.84 -5.37
N PHE A 710 23.88 -18.08 -6.63
CA PHE A 710 24.52 -19.10 -7.47
C PHE A 710 24.72 -18.65 -8.93
#